data_f1bdd2166089abdb9af7f667ac74f3ae
#
_entry.id   f1bdd2166089abdb9af7f667ac74f3ae
#
_cell.length_a   1.000
_cell.length_b   1.000
_cell.length_c   1.000
_cell.angle_alpha   90.00
_cell.angle_beta   90.00
_cell.angle_gamma   90.00
#
_symmetry.space_group_name_H-M   'P 1'
#
loop_
_entity.id
_entity.type
_entity.pdbx_description
1 polymer ?
#
loop_
_entity_poly.entity_id
_entity_poly.type
_entity_poly.pdbx_seq_one_letter_code
_entity_poly.pdbx_strand_id
1 'polypeptide(L)'
;MALTAGTKLGPYEIQSPLGAGGMGEVYRARDTRLDREVAIKVLPASLSSDVSLKQRLEREAKAVSKLSHPHICTLHDIGHQDGVDFLVMEYLEGETLEQRLSKGPLPPEQTLRYGAQIADALAKAHKLGITHRDLKPANVMLTKSGAKLLDFGLATQSGPAPLAAALTEMTMEHLKLTAAGMIVGTFQYMAPEQLEGKEADARTDIFAFGEVLYEMATGKPAFSGASRASLIAAILTTEPPPISQLQPLTPPALERVVKKCLAKDPDDRWQSASDLASELQWIAAGSQSGSTSAVSVSVKTKNRAYIPWLVAALALAMAAAAAMSQHFQPTLASRPRARWVIDPPEKTTFHAAGQEGGPVVVSPDGKRAAFVAVDPNGKQQLWVRPFDALQATAVPGTEGAYFPFWSPDGGSLGFFSDRQLKRVSLDNGRVLPVCDVHLARGGSWSNQGIILFTPDTLGSLYQVPAAGGTPTAVTHVDLSRHDSHRWPYFLSDGQHFLYFAASHDDISHTHDGIYVGSLDGKTSKLLINTHSNAAYADGYLLYLNDSSLMAQPFDLRRLELTGEPSIVQEGVEEEFGFWLGVFSASQNGVLSFTPANSNSGNRLTWFSREGKQLGTVGDLGRYATLSLSPDGKQAVVEHARPHHELWIYDTERNSRSQFTFGDSASATPLWSPDGKEIAFASDRNGHVDLYIKSVVASASERVLLQSPMAKYPVSWTSDGKFLLYQQSNGDKSSLWVVGTSGQDAPRLLAERPFYTSDGSISPDGRWIAYTSQEQGANQVFIMPFTGSGAKRQISSKGGSRNPMWRKDGGAVIYTDDDGDVVETTVSARDSELSVGASRVLFRGNPEMVPQAGQTFAIAPDGRFLIDTRRQENQTQIVVISNWDTGLRK
;
A
#
# COMPACT_ATOMS: atom_id res chain seq x y z
N MET A 1 -34.12 -8.74 27.02
CA MET A 1 -35.22 -9.51 27.64
C MET A 1 -35.24 -10.88 26.96
N ALA A 2 -35.17 -11.96 27.72
CA ALA A 2 -35.28 -13.32 27.16
C ALA A 2 -36.67 -13.49 26.54
N LEU A 3 -36.71 -14.02 25.31
CA LEU A 3 -37.94 -14.29 24.59
C LEU A 3 -38.58 -15.56 25.15
N THR A 4 -39.93 -15.54 25.37
CA THR A 4 -40.68 -16.68 25.86
C THR A 4 -41.27 -17.49 24.70
N ALA A 5 -41.55 -18.78 24.96
CA ALA A 5 -42.26 -19.63 23.98
C ALA A 5 -43.58 -18.98 23.56
N GLY A 6 -43.88 -19.00 22.24
CA GLY A 6 -45.04 -18.35 21.64
C GLY A 6 -44.78 -16.87 21.20
N THR A 7 -43.62 -16.26 21.54
CA THR A 7 -43.26 -14.93 21.00
C THR A 7 -43.05 -15.02 19.49
N LYS A 8 -43.58 -14.04 18.74
CA LYS A 8 -43.46 -13.99 17.28
C LYS A 8 -42.47 -12.93 16.86
N LEU A 9 -41.50 -13.28 16.03
CA LEU A 9 -40.60 -12.42 15.33
C LEU A 9 -40.89 -12.51 13.82
N GLY A 10 -41.73 -11.63 13.33
CA GLY A 10 -42.29 -11.76 11.96
C GLY A 10 -43.05 -13.08 11.78
N PRO A 11 -42.68 -13.91 10.81
CA PRO A 11 -43.34 -15.22 10.57
C PRO A 11 -42.75 -16.34 11.44
N TYR A 12 -41.81 -16.05 12.33
CA TYR A 12 -41.11 -17.03 13.14
C TYR A 12 -41.70 -17.05 14.54
N GLU A 13 -42.11 -18.24 15.02
CA GLU A 13 -42.68 -18.45 16.35
C GLU A 13 -41.66 -19.16 17.25
N ILE A 14 -41.20 -18.52 18.30
CA ILE A 14 -40.24 -19.06 19.27
C ILE A 14 -40.85 -20.26 20.00
N GLN A 15 -40.10 -21.37 20.02
CA GLN A 15 -40.50 -22.61 20.69
C GLN A 15 -39.76 -22.83 22.00
N SER A 16 -38.43 -22.73 22.00
CA SER A 16 -37.58 -22.93 23.17
C SER A 16 -36.22 -22.27 23.03
N PRO A 17 -35.56 -21.88 24.13
CA PRO A 17 -34.17 -21.45 24.08
C PRO A 17 -33.26 -22.64 23.73
N LEU A 18 -32.22 -22.40 22.93
CA LEU A 18 -31.16 -23.35 22.59
C LEU A 18 -29.86 -23.03 23.33
N GLY A 19 -29.57 -21.73 23.57
CA GLY A 19 -28.38 -21.29 24.28
C GLY A 19 -28.33 -19.78 24.41
N ALA A 20 -27.50 -19.31 25.34
CA ALA A 20 -27.20 -17.87 25.53
C ALA A 20 -25.71 -17.72 25.70
N GLY A 21 -25.12 -16.67 25.04
CA GLY A 21 -23.70 -16.39 25.09
C GLY A 21 -23.39 -14.87 24.89
N GLY A 22 -22.15 -14.52 24.89
CA GLY A 22 -21.70 -13.12 24.75
C GLY A 22 -22.15 -12.40 23.46
N MET A 23 -22.58 -13.15 22.44
CA MET A 23 -23.02 -12.64 21.13
C MET A 23 -24.54 -12.74 20.92
N GLY A 24 -25.31 -12.96 22.00
CA GLY A 24 -26.77 -13.00 21.94
C GLY A 24 -27.36 -14.36 22.42
N GLU A 25 -28.68 -14.45 22.31
CA GLU A 25 -29.47 -15.62 22.68
C GLU A 25 -29.92 -16.35 21.41
N VAL A 26 -29.87 -17.69 21.42
CA VAL A 26 -30.30 -18.54 20.30
C VAL A 26 -31.53 -19.34 20.71
N TYR A 27 -32.55 -19.33 19.86
CA TYR A 27 -33.83 -19.96 20.10
C TYR A 27 -34.17 -20.93 18.95
N ARG A 28 -34.82 -22.06 19.28
CA ARG A 28 -35.56 -22.88 18.32
C ARG A 28 -36.86 -22.17 18.01
N ALA A 29 -37.18 -22.06 16.72
CA ALA A 29 -38.43 -21.43 16.28
C ALA A 29 -38.99 -22.18 15.06
N ARG A 30 -40.28 -21.95 14.78
CA ARG A 30 -40.96 -22.45 13.59
C ARG A 30 -41.21 -21.32 12.60
N ASP A 31 -40.76 -21.48 11.37
CA ASP A 31 -41.18 -20.63 10.25
C ASP A 31 -42.59 -21.03 9.84
N THR A 32 -43.56 -20.19 10.18
CA THR A 32 -44.99 -20.51 9.96
C THR A 32 -45.43 -20.42 8.49
N ARG A 33 -44.62 -19.81 7.62
CA ARG A 33 -44.86 -19.72 6.16
C ARG A 33 -44.44 -20.99 5.42
N LEU A 34 -43.28 -21.53 5.82
CA LEU A 34 -42.64 -22.67 5.15
C LEU A 34 -42.80 -23.99 5.94
N ASP A 35 -43.44 -23.93 7.09
CA ASP A 35 -43.68 -25.05 8.02
C ASP A 35 -42.43 -25.88 8.34
N ARG A 36 -41.34 -25.17 8.69
CA ARG A 36 -40.03 -25.77 9.02
C ARG A 36 -39.49 -25.23 10.32
N GLU A 37 -38.60 -26.00 10.94
CA GLU A 37 -37.85 -25.56 12.11
C GLU A 37 -36.64 -24.75 11.70
N VAL A 38 -36.33 -23.67 12.44
CA VAL A 38 -35.22 -22.79 12.27
C VAL A 38 -34.56 -22.43 13.61
N ALA A 39 -33.31 -22.02 13.58
CA ALA A 39 -32.66 -21.43 14.74
C ALA A 39 -32.66 -19.90 14.56
N ILE A 40 -33.06 -19.18 15.60
CA ILE A 40 -33.07 -17.70 15.60
C ILE A 40 -32.04 -17.22 16.60
N LYS A 41 -31.04 -16.46 16.12
CA LYS A 41 -30.06 -15.77 16.96
C LYS A 41 -30.46 -14.31 17.11
N VAL A 42 -30.81 -13.93 18.33
CA VAL A 42 -31.17 -12.56 18.70
C VAL A 42 -29.90 -11.81 19.06
N LEU A 43 -29.71 -10.65 18.42
CA LEU A 43 -28.52 -9.83 18.61
C LEU A 43 -28.65 -8.92 19.84
N PRO A 44 -27.55 -8.64 20.56
CA PRO A 44 -27.57 -7.75 21.71
C PRO A 44 -28.01 -6.31 21.34
N ALA A 45 -28.76 -5.63 22.22
CA ALA A 45 -29.25 -4.27 22.00
C ALA A 45 -28.12 -3.24 21.75
N SER A 46 -26.91 -3.52 22.26
CA SER A 46 -25.73 -2.68 21.98
C SER A 46 -25.29 -2.68 20.52
N LEU A 47 -25.59 -3.74 19.77
CA LEU A 47 -25.30 -3.82 18.32
C LEU A 47 -26.43 -3.18 17.48
N SER A 48 -27.65 -3.13 18.03
CA SER A 48 -28.81 -2.56 17.33
C SER A 48 -28.87 -1.02 17.41
N SER A 49 -28.11 -0.38 18.29
CA SER A 49 -28.12 1.08 18.51
C SER A 49 -27.18 1.87 17.57
N ASP A 50 -26.21 1.20 16.93
CA ASP A 50 -25.25 1.83 16.02
C ASP A 50 -25.61 1.53 14.56
N VAL A 51 -25.96 2.57 13.82
CA VAL A 51 -26.37 2.48 12.42
C VAL A 51 -25.26 1.94 11.51
N SER A 52 -24.01 2.27 11.81
CA SER A 52 -22.85 1.82 11.01
C SER A 52 -22.58 0.32 11.22
N LEU A 53 -22.70 -0.15 12.45
CA LEU A 53 -22.55 -1.56 12.79
C LEU A 53 -23.70 -2.39 12.19
N LYS A 54 -24.91 -1.86 12.16
CA LYS A 54 -26.07 -2.52 11.55
C LYS A 54 -25.91 -2.70 10.03
N GLN A 55 -25.51 -1.65 9.32
CA GLN A 55 -25.26 -1.72 7.86
C GLN A 55 -24.13 -2.70 7.52
N ARG A 56 -23.10 -2.75 8.35
CA ARG A 56 -22.00 -3.70 8.19
C ARG A 56 -22.46 -5.14 8.40
N LEU A 57 -23.21 -5.40 9.48
CA LEU A 57 -23.80 -6.72 9.77
C LEU A 57 -24.69 -7.20 8.62
N GLU A 58 -25.54 -6.34 8.07
CA GLU A 58 -26.39 -6.68 6.92
C GLU A 58 -25.57 -7.02 5.68
N ARG A 59 -24.45 -6.33 5.44
CA ARG A 59 -23.54 -6.61 4.32
C ARG A 59 -22.84 -7.94 4.48
N GLU A 60 -22.28 -8.21 5.66
CA GLU A 60 -21.62 -9.47 6.00
C GLU A 60 -22.58 -10.64 5.95
N ALA A 61 -23.77 -10.48 6.51
CA ALA A 61 -24.80 -11.52 6.45
C ALA A 61 -25.29 -11.79 5.02
N LYS A 62 -25.39 -10.77 4.14
CA LYS A 62 -25.65 -10.96 2.70
C LYS A 62 -24.52 -11.70 1.99
N ALA A 63 -23.27 -11.56 2.42
CA ALA A 63 -22.16 -12.33 1.87
C ALA A 63 -22.24 -13.80 2.34
N VAL A 64 -22.47 -14.03 3.62
CA VAL A 64 -22.62 -15.37 4.23
C VAL A 64 -23.84 -16.12 3.67
N SER A 65 -24.96 -15.46 3.38
CA SER A 65 -26.16 -16.10 2.80
C SER A 65 -25.93 -16.71 1.40
N LYS A 66 -24.86 -16.33 0.71
CA LYS A 66 -24.45 -16.95 -0.57
C LYS A 66 -23.68 -18.26 -0.37
N LEU A 67 -23.27 -18.60 0.86
CA LEU A 67 -22.58 -19.83 1.18
C LEU A 67 -23.59 -20.99 1.19
N SER A 68 -23.48 -21.89 0.22
CA SER A 68 -24.21 -23.15 0.18
C SER A 68 -23.20 -24.28 0.19
N HIS A 69 -23.12 -25.03 1.30
CA HIS A 69 -22.17 -26.13 1.48
C HIS A 69 -22.68 -27.13 2.53
N PRO A 70 -22.49 -28.46 2.37
CA PRO A 70 -22.99 -29.45 3.33
C PRO A 70 -22.42 -29.26 4.73
N HIS A 71 -21.24 -28.69 4.87
CA HIS A 71 -20.53 -28.47 6.15
C HIS A 71 -20.55 -27.00 6.63
N ILE A 72 -21.50 -26.20 6.15
CA ILE A 72 -21.75 -24.82 6.62
C ILE A 72 -23.22 -24.72 7.03
N CYS A 73 -23.49 -24.10 8.17
CA CYS A 73 -24.84 -23.78 8.60
C CYS A 73 -25.44 -22.70 7.70
N THR A 74 -26.59 -22.97 7.10
CA THR A 74 -27.22 -22.05 6.13
C THR A 74 -27.86 -20.86 6.86
N LEU A 75 -27.56 -19.65 6.46
CA LEU A 75 -28.28 -18.43 6.86
C LEU A 75 -29.48 -18.25 5.93
N HIS A 76 -30.68 -18.27 6.50
CA HIS A 76 -31.95 -18.23 5.75
C HIS A 76 -32.50 -16.82 5.60
N ASP A 77 -32.41 -16.00 6.66
CA ASP A 77 -33.03 -14.67 6.67
C ASP A 77 -32.38 -13.77 7.71
N ILE A 78 -32.62 -12.45 7.59
CA ILE A 78 -32.26 -11.42 8.56
C ILE A 78 -33.51 -10.60 8.82
N GLY A 79 -33.87 -10.42 10.08
CA GLY A 79 -35.06 -9.67 10.46
C GLY A 79 -34.81 -8.61 11.49
N HIS A 80 -35.71 -7.62 11.48
CA HIS A 80 -35.79 -6.58 12.52
C HIS A 80 -37.26 -6.45 12.93
N GLN A 81 -37.55 -6.57 14.19
CA GLN A 81 -38.91 -6.39 14.72
C GLN A 81 -38.85 -5.86 16.17
N ASP A 82 -39.69 -4.88 16.49
CA ASP A 82 -39.85 -4.27 17.83
C ASP A 82 -38.51 -3.86 18.48
N GLY A 83 -37.55 -3.33 17.66
CA GLY A 83 -36.24 -2.92 18.11
C GLY A 83 -35.25 -4.06 18.31
N VAL A 84 -35.60 -5.29 17.92
CA VAL A 84 -34.77 -6.50 18.02
C VAL A 84 -34.30 -6.90 16.63
N ASP A 85 -32.98 -6.95 16.42
CA ASP A 85 -32.35 -7.51 15.22
C ASP A 85 -32.07 -9.00 15.45
N PHE A 86 -32.36 -9.85 14.46
CA PHE A 86 -32.16 -11.27 14.57
C PHE A 86 -31.75 -11.91 13.24
N LEU A 87 -31.03 -13.04 13.36
CA LEU A 87 -30.60 -13.89 12.24
C LEU A 87 -31.38 -15.20 12.29
N VAL A 88 -31.85 -15.65 11.12
CA VAL A 88 -32.58 -16.93 10.98
C VAL A 88 -31.69 -17.92 10.25
N MET A 89 -31.39 -19.02 10.90
CA MET A 89 -30.43 -20.04 10.45
C MET A 89 -31.08 -21.43 10.38
N GLU A 90 -30.43 -22.34 9.68
CA GLU A 90 -30.73 -23.76 9.68
C GLU A 90 -30.72 -24.29 11.12
N TYR A 91 -31.79 -24.99 11.51
CA TYR A 91 -31.81 -25.71 12.79
C TYR A 91 -31.03 -27.03 12.66
N LEU A 92 -30.04 -27.22 13.52
CA LEU A 92 -29.17 -28.40 13.50
C LEU A 92 -29.40 -29.28 14.74
N GLU A 93 -29.63 -30.58 14.52
CA GLU A 93 -29.67 -31.56 15.58
C GLU A 93 -28.31 -32.20 15.80
N GLY A 94 -27.79 -32.11 17.03
CA GLY A 94 -26.47 -32.62 17.39
C GLY A 94 -25.91 -31.98 18.66
N GLU A 95 -24.62 -32.15 18.88
CA GLU A 95 -23.87 -31.51 19.95
C GLU A 95 -22.73 -30.65 19.37
N THR A 96 -22.31 -29.59 20.08
CA THR A 96 -21.15 -28.83 19.66
C THR A 96 -19.88 -29.66 19.85
N LEU A 97 -18.85 -29.35 19.07
CA LEU A 97 -17.53 -29.98 19.22
C LEU A 97 -16.97 -29.73 20.64
N GLU A 98 -17.22 -28.55 21.22
CA GLU A 98 -16.86 -28.24 22.63
C GLU A 98 -17.51 -29.22 23.60
N GLN A 99 -18.82 -29.46 23.48
CA GLN A 99 -19.54 -30.44 24.30
C GLN A 99 -19.04 -31.88 24.08
N ARG A 100 -18.61 -32.20 22.86
CA ARG A 100 -18.03 -33.49 22.55
C ARG A 100 -16.64 -33.65 23.18
N LEU A 101 -15.82 -32.61 23.12
CA LEU A 101 -14.45 -32.61 23.67
C LEU A 101 -14.42 -32.62 25.20
N SER A 102 -15.44 -32.09 25.87
CA SER A 102 -15.57 -32.22 27.32
C SER A 102 -15.65 -33.69 27.80
N LYS A 103 -16.02 -34.64 26.90
CA LYS A 103 -16.05 -36.08 27.13
C LYS A 103 -14.72 -36.80 26.84
N GLY A 104 -13.70 -36.05 26.37
CA GLY A 104 -12.36 -36.53 26.02
C GLY A 104 -12.03 -36.41 24.52
N PRO A 105 -10.81 -36.79 24.11
CA PRO A 105 -10.35 -36.66 22.73
C PRO A 105 -11.15 -37.51 21.76
N LEU A 106 -11.11 -37.15 20.49
CA LEU A 106 -11.72 -37.90 19.42
C LEU A 106 -10.79 -39.05 18.95
N PRO A 107 -11.35 -40.19 18.53
CA PRO A 107 -10.57 -41.20 17.83
C PRO A 107 -9.90 -40.60 16.55
N PRO A 108 -8.69 -41.09 16.17
CA PRO A 108 -7.97 -40.56 15.01
C PRO A 108 -8.79 -40.53 13.72
N GLU A 109 -9.60 -41.56 13.46
CA GLU A 109 -10.48 -41.64 12.27
C GLU A 109 -11.53 -40.49 12.27
N GLN A 110 -12.14 -40.22 13.45
CA GLN A 110 -13.11 -39.14 13.59
C GLN A 110 -12.44 -37.77 13.49
N THR A 111 -11.26 -37.61 14.08
CA THR A 111 -10.45 -36.39 13.99
C THR A 111 -10.14 -36.06 12.53
N LEU A 112 -9.64 -37.01 11.74
CA LEU A 112 -9.35 -36.84 10.33
C LEU A 112 -10.61 -36.51 9.51
N ARG A 113 -11.72 -37.26 9.76
CA ARG A 113 -12.98 -37.04 9.03
C ARG A 113 -13.58 -35.68 9.29
N TYR A 114 -13.74 -35.29 10.55
CA TYR A 114 -14.29 -33.96 10.88
C TYR A 114 -13.33 -32.85 10.50
N GLY A 115 -12.02 -33.06 10.69
CA GLY A 115 -11.01 -32.12 10.24
C GLY A 115 -11.11 -31.83 8.73
N ALA A 116 -11.22 -32.89 7.91
CA ALA A 116 -11.35 -32.71 6.45
C ALA A 116 -12.65 -31.96 6.08
N GLN A 117 -13.76 -32.21 6.79
CA GLN A 117 -15.03 -31.54 6.53
C GLN A 117 -15.00 -30.05 6.91
N ILE A 118 -14.36 -29.72 8.04
CA ILE A 118 -14.18 -28.33 8.48
C ILE A 118 -13.26 -27.57 7.50
N ALA A 119 -12.16 -28.21 7.08
CA ALA A 119 -11.23 -27.60 6.11
C ALA A 119 -11.90 -27.36 4.74
N ASP A 120 -12.77 -28.29 4.28
CA ASP A 120 -13.54 -28.14 3.04
C ASP A 120 -14.57 -26.99 3.13
N ALA A 121 -15.21 -26.85 4.29
CA ALA A 121 -16.11 -25.72 4.57
C ALA A 121 -15.36 -24.37 4.54
N LEU A 122 -14.19 -24.28 5.18
CA LEU A 122 -13.33 -23.10 5.13
C LEU A 122 -12.87 -22.80 3.70
N ALA A 123 -12.46 -23.81 2.94
CA ALA A 123 -12.04 -23.65 1.54
C ALA A 123 -13.15 -23.04 0.67
N LYS A 124 -14.41 -23.43 0.90
CA LYS A 124 -15.57 -22.86 0.21
C LYS A 124 -15.78 -21.38 0.56
N ALA A 125 -15.66 -21.04 1.84
CA ALA A 125 -15.79 -19.64 2.29
C ALA A 125 -14.66 -18.76 1.75
N HIS A 126 -13.41 -19.21 1.85
CA HIS A 126 -12.22 -18.48 1.37
C HIS A 126 -12.27 -18.21 -0.12
N LYS A 127 -12.77 -19.14 -0.97
CA LYS A 127 -12.99 -18.91 -2.41
C LYS A 127 -13.94 -17.76 -2.73
N LEU A 128 -14.79 -17.38 -1.78
CA LEU A 128 -15.72 -16.27 -1.91
C LEU A 128 -15.25 -15.01 -1.16
N GLY A 129 -13.99 -15.01 -0.71
CA GLY A 129 -13.41 -13.91 0.04
C GLY A 129 -13.94 -13.75 1.46
N ILE A 130 -14.55 -14.83 2.03
CA ILE A 130 -15.15 -14.81 3.36
C ILE A 130 -14.24 -15.58 4.32
N THR A 131 -13.72 -14.91 5.35
CA THR A 131 -12.96 -15.49 6.46
C THR A 131 -13.87 -15.69 7.67
N HIS A 132 -13.66 -16.77 8.42
CA HIS A 132 -14.47 -17.11 9.59
C HIS A 132 -14.16 -16.24 10.81
N ARG A 133 -12.90 -15.99 11.09
CA ARG A 133 -12.33 -15.10 12.14
C ARG A 133 -12.61 -15.47 13.60
N ASP A 134 -13.53 -16.39 13.88
CA ASP A 134 -13.87 -16.87 15.24
C ASP A 134 -14.07 -18.39 15.24
N LEU A 135 -13.14 -19.13 14.58
CA LEU A 135 -13.21 -20.59 14.57
C LEU A 135 -12.76 -21.15 15.91
N LYS A 136 -13.67 -21.95 16.54
CA LYS A 136 -13.45 -22.59 17.83
C LYS A 136 -14.39 -23.77 17.98
N PRO A 137 -14.16 -24.72 18.91
CA PRO A 137 -15.03 -25.89 19.10
C PRO A 137 -16.52 -25.57 19.35
N ALA A 138 -16.84 -24.47 20.01
CA ALA A 138 -18.21 -24.02 20.24
C ALA A 138 -18.94 -23.63 18.93
N ASN A 139 -18.19 -23.25 17.87
CA ASN A 139 -18.72 -22.85 16.56
C ASN A 139 -18.70 -24.00 15.54
N VAL A 140 -18.51 -25.22 15.97
CA VAL A 140 -18.60 -26.43 15.16
C VAL A 140 -19.68 -27.35 15.73
N MET A 141 -20.72 -27.64 14.95
CA MET A 141 -21.79 -28.58 15.31
C MET A 141 -21.52 -29.97 14.72
N LEU A 142 -21.54 -30.99 15.52
CA LEU A 142 -21.46 -32.37 15.10
C LEU A 142 -22.87 -32.95 14.94
N THR A 143 -23.26 -33.23 13.71
CA THR A 143 -24.55 -33.75 13.32
C THR A 143 -24.44 -35.20 12.83
N LYS A 144 -25.56 -35.86 12.54
CA LYS A 144 -25.61 -37.22 11.93
C LYS A 144 -24.93 -37.18 10.53
N SER A 145 -25.00 -36.08 9.81
CA SER A 145 -24.40 -35.90 8.48
C SER A 145 -22.92 -35.47 8.50
N GLY A 146 -22.35 -35.15 9.65
CA GLY A 146 -20.97 -34.69 9.80
C GLY A 146 -20.83 -33.38 10.56
N ALA A 147 -19.65 -32.77 10.47
CA ALA A 147 -19.38 -31.47 11.07
C ALA A 147 -20.00 -30.35 10.23
N LYS A 148 -20.53 -29.30 10.88
CA LYS A 148 -21.02 -28.08 10.25
C LYS A 148 -20.49 -26.87 11.00
N LEU A 149 -19.93 -25.89 10.24
CA LEU A 149 -19.49 -24.61 10.78
C LEU A 149 -20.67 -23.67 11.05
N LEU A 150 -20.62 -23.00 12.18
CA LEU A 150 -21.59 -22.01 12.65
C LEU A 150 -20.92 -20.62 12.62
N ASP A 151 -21.72 -19.56 12.66
CA ASP A 151 -21.32 -18.18 13.04
C ASP A 151 -20.05 -17.63 12.37
N PHE A 152 -20.04 -17.51 11.04
CA PHE A 152 -19.03 -16.74 10.34
C PHE A 152 -19.04 -15.29 10.84
N GLY A 153 -17.99 -14.88 11.50
CA GLY A 153 -17.54 -13.57 11.99
C GLY A 153 -18.45 -12.32 11.99
N LEU A 154 -19.79 -12.51 11.99
CA LEU A 154 -20.81 -11.46 11.86
C LEU A 154 -20.80 -10.39 12.99
N ALA A 155 -19.92 -10.53 13.99
CA ALA A 155 -19.89 -9.67 15.16
C ALA A 155 -18.51 -9.29 15.68
N THR A 156 -17.42 -9.60 14.97
CA THR A 156 -16.08 -9.20 15.41
C THR A 156 -15.80 -7.75 15.06
N GLN A 157 -15.83 -6.89 16.06
CA GLN A 157 -15.25 -5.56 16.01
C GLN A 157 -13.74 -5.69 15.73
N SER A 158 -13.29 -5.20 14.59
CA SER A 158 -11.89 -4.92 14.35
C SER A 158 -11.76 -3.77 13.37
N GLY A 159 -11.86 -2.56 13.90
CA GLY A 159 -11.04 -1.47 13.43
C GLY A 159 -9.70 -1.54 14.21
N PRO A 160 -8.58 -1.03 13.68
CA PRO A 160 -7.30 -1.03 14.37
C PRO A 160 -7.33 -0.04 15.52
N ALA A 161 -7.74 -0.51 16.70
CA ALA A 161 -7.40 0.17 17.94
C ALA A 161 -6.22 -0.58 18.58
N PRO A 162 -5.09 0.09 18.88
CA PRO A 162 -3.96 -0.57 19.52
C PRO A 162 -4.41 -1.20 20.83
N LEU A 163 -4.04 -2.45 21.04
CA LEU A 163 -4.35 -3.24 22.25
C LEU A 163 -3.96 -2.51 23.57
N ALA A 164 -3.01 -1.57 23.50
CA ALA A 164 -2.61 -0.70 24.61
C ALA A 164 -3.72 0.27 25.06
N ALA A 165 -4.60 0.74 24.16
CA ALA A 165 -5.70 1.66 24.51
C ALA A 165 -6.89 0.89 25.11
N ALA A 166 -7.18 -0.32 24.64
CA ALA A 166 -8.24 -1.17 25.19
C ALA A 166 -7.92 -1.70 26.61
N LEU A 167 -6.64 -1.74 27.00
CA LEU A 167 -6.20 -2.12 28.36
C LEU A 167 -6.38 -1.01 29.39
N THR A 168 -6.54 0.25 28.96
CA THR A 168 -6.61 1.42 29.89
C THR A 168 -8.03 1.91 30.14
N GLU A 169 -9.00 1.60 29.27
CA GLU A 169 -10.39 2.13 29.36
C GLU A 169 -11.45 1.15 29.88
N MET A 170 -11.11 -0.12 30.10
CA MET A 170 -12.07 -1.06 30.73
C MET A 170 -12.03 -0.92 32.24
N THR A 171 -12.76 0.03 32.77
CA THR A 171 -13.07 0.15 34.20
C THR A 171 -13.67 -1.14 34.73
N MET A 172 -13.31 -1.47 35.97
CA MET A 172 -13.57 -2.70 36.75
C MET A 172 -15.05 -3.13 36.92
N GLU A 173 -16.01 -2.52 36.24
CA GLU A 173 -17.43 -2.75 36.47
C GLU A 173 -18.10 -3.83 35.62
N HIS A 174 -17.39 -4.34 34.60
CA HIS A 174 -17.95 -5.40 33.71
C HIS A 174 -17.30 -6.77 33.86
N LEU A 175 -16.46 -6.97 34.89
CA LEU A 175 -15.89 -8.27 35.25
C LEU A 175 -16.80 -8.94 36.30
N LYS A 176 -17.86 -9.63 35.86
CA LYS A 176 -18.47 -10.64 36.68
C LYS A 176 -17.52 -11.84 36.77
N LEU A 177 -16.75 -11.91 37.85
CA LEU A 177 -16.06 -13.10 38.27
C LEU A 177 -17.12 -14.17 38.58
N THR A 178 -17.14 -15.25 37.78
CA THR A 178 -17.77 -16.49 38.20
C THR A 178 -16.87 -17.15 39.25
N ALA A 179 -17.46 -17.70 40.32
CA ALA A 179 -16.80 -18.22 41.53
C ALA A 179 -15.92 -19.46 41.35
N ALA A 180 -15.35 -19.70 40.16
CA ALA A 180 -14.56 -20.88 39.83
C ALA A 180 -13.25 -20.60 39.07
N GLY A 181 -12.71 -19.38 39.06
CA GLY A 181 -11.34 -19.14 38.57
C GLY A 181 -11.07 -19.44 37.08
N MET A 182 -12.09 -19.68 36.27
CA MET A 182 -11.95 -19.97 34.85
C MET A 182 -12.12 -18.72 34.00
N ILE A 183 -11.06 -18.35 33.30
CA ILE A 183 -11.00 -17.22 32.34
C ILE A 183 -11.79 -17.63 31.09
N VAL A 184 -12.90 -16.93 30.80
CA VAL A 184 -13.81 -17.22 29.69
C VAL A 184 -13.19 -16.82 28.33
N GLY A 185 -12.80 -17.72 27.56
CA GLY A 185 -13.04 -18.33 26.25
C GLY A 185 -12.79 -17.58 24.97
N THR A 186 -12.50 -16.26 24.89
CA THR A 186 -12.49 -15.56 23.59
C THR A 186 -11.10 -15.44 22.94
N PHE A 187 -10.01 -15.61 23.67
CA PHE A 187 -8.64 -15.43 23.16
C PHE A 187 -7.91 -16.74 22.85
N GLN A 188 -8.46 -17.87 23.23
CA GLN A 188 -7.85 -19.20 23.21
C GLN A 188 -7.51 -19.69 21.79
N TYR A 189 -8.30 -19.30 20.79
CA TYR A 189 -8.17 -19.75 19.39
C TYR A 189 -7.81 -18.59 18.44
N MET A 190 -7.34 -17.47 18.96
CA MET A 190 -6.90 -16.34 18.15
C MET A 190 -5.53 -16.59 17.57
N ALA A 191 -5.36 -16.34 16.30
CA ALA A 191 -4.06 -16.37 15.64
C ALA A 191 -3.13 -15.24 16.12
N PRO A 192 -1.79 -15.42 16.05
CA PRO A 192 -0.82 -14.40 16.42
C PRO A 192 -1.09 -13.02 15.83
N GLU A 193 -1.40 -12.92 14.55
CA GLU A 193 -1.70 -11.67 13.84
C GLU A 193 -2.95 -10.97 14.37
N GLN A 194 -3.98 -11.71 14.83
CA GLN A 194 -5.15 -11.12 15.46
C GLN A 194 -4.82 -10.49 16.82
N LEU A 195 -3.96 -11.16 17.60
CA LEU A 195 -3.49 -10.66 18.89
C LEU A 195 -2.57 -9.44 18.75
N GLU A 196 -1.87 -9.33 17.63
CA GLU A 196 -1.01 -8.19 17.27
C GLU A 196 -1.79 -7.05 16.60
N GLY A 197 -3.10 -7.23 16.30
CA GLY A 197 -3.93 -6.24 15.63
C GLY A 197 -3.64 -6.08 14.13
N LYS A 198 -3.00 -7.08 13.51
CA LYS A 198 -2.76 -7.14 12.08
C LYS A 198 -4.01 -7.60 11.32
N GLU A 199 -4.01 -7.45 10.03
CA GLU A 199 -5.12 -7.88 9.17
C GLU A 199 -5.28 -9.41 9.18
N ALA A 200 -6.52 -9.87 9.41
CA ALA A 200 -6.87 -11.28 9.45
C ALA A 200 -7.33 -11.77 8.07
N ASP A 201 -6.60 -12.71 7.48
CA ASP A 201 -6.91 -13.34 6.20
C ASP A 201 -7.31 -14.83 6.35
N ALA A 202 -7.38 -15.57 5.25
CA ALA A 202 -7.69 -17.00 5.23
C ALA A 202 -6.76 -17.87 6.10
N ARG A 203 -5.50 -17.44 6.29
CA ARG A 203 -4.47 -18.14 7.07
C ARG A 203 -4.67 -18.01 8.56
N THR A 204 -5.41 -16.99 8.98
CA THR A 204 -5.90 -16.81 10.35
C THR A 204 -6.85 -17.96 10.73
N ASP A 205 -7.79 -18.31 9.85
CA ASP A 205 -8.69 -19.45 10.06
C ASP A 205 -7.93 -20.78 10.06
N ILE A 206 -6.83 -20.89 9.28
CA ILE A 206 -5.98 -22.08 9.25
C ILE A 206 -5.25 -22.28 10.59
N PHE A 207 -4.79 -21.19 11.24
CA PHE A 207 -4.21 -21.29 12.58
C PHE A 207 -5.24 -21.77 13.61
N ALA A 208 -6.38 -21.10 13.69
CA ALA A 208 -7.49 -21.50 14.57
C ALA A 208 -7.95 -22.94 14.30
N PHE A 209 -7.99 -23.36 13.04
CA PHE A 209 -8.27 -24.75 12.66
C PHE A 209 -7.19 -25.71 13.20
N GLY A 210 -5.92 -25.33 13.16
CA GLY A 210 -4.81 -26.09 13.75
C GLY A 210 -5.01 -26.33 15.25
N GLU A 211 -5.44 -25.31 16.00
CA GLU A 211 -5.76 -25.42 17.42
C GLU A 211 -6.94 -26.36 17.67
N VAL A 212 -8.03 -26.21 16.91
CA VAL A 212 -9.19 -27.10 16.98
C VAL A 212 -8.80 -28.55 16.67
N LEU A 213 -7.98 -28.77 15.64
CA LEU A 213 -7.54 -30.12 15.26
C LEU A 213 -6.61 -30.75 16.31
N TYR A 214 -5.73 -29.93 16.92
CA TYR A 214 -4.91 -30.36 18.05
C TYR A 214 -5.77 -30.82 19.24
N GLU A 215 -6.77 -30.00 19.60
CA GLU A 215 -7.65 -30.29 20.70
C GLU A 215 -8.54 -31.52 20.41
N MET A 216 -9.02 -31.70 19.18
CA MET A 216 -9.71 -32.90 18.75
C MET A 216 -8.85 -34.14 18.95
N ALA A 217 -7.56 -34.09 18.64
CA ALA A 217 -6.66 -35.22 18.76
C ALA A 217 -6.23 -35.51 20.20
N THR A 218 -6.04 -34.47 21.03
CA THR A 218 -5.43 -34.61 22.37
C THR A 218 -6.42 -34.48 23.54
N GLY A 219 -7.59 -33.88 23.29
CA GLY A 219 -8.53 -33.46 24.35
C GLY A 219 -8.04 -32.30 25.20
N LYS A 220 -6.98 -31.63 24.78
CA LYS A 220 -6.37 -30.46 25.48
C LYS A 220 -6.14 -29.32 24.49
N PRO A 221 -6.33 -28.07 24.91
CA PRO A 221 -6.01 -26.91 24.06
C PRO A 221 -4.52 -26.89 23.71
N ALA A 222 -4.21 -26.39 22.50
CA ALA A 222 -2.84 -26.29 22.00
C ALA A 222 -1.96 -25.35 22.87
N PHE A 223 -2.53 -24.25 23.34
CA PHE A 223 -1.88 -23.28 24.21
C PHE A 223 -2.66 -23.10 25.52
N SER A 224 -1.95 -22.87 26.61
CA SER A 224 -2.54 -22.63 27.93
C SER A 224 -1.70 -21.63 28.72
N GLY A 225 -2.32 -20.89 29.65
CA GLY A 225 -1.64 -19.93 30.49
C GLY A 225 -2.40 -19.67 31.79
N ALA A 226 -1.67 -19.41 32.88
CA ALA A 226 -2.24 -19.09 34.19
C ALA A 226 -2.94 -17.72 34.23
N SER A 227 -2.70 -16.85 33.23
CA SER A 227 -3.32 -15.54 33.06
C SER A 227 -3.54 -15.27 31.57
N ARG A 228 -4.37 -14.26 31.26
CA ARG A 228 -4.57 -13.79 29.89
C ARG A 228 -3.24 -13.41 29.19
N ALA A 229 -2.38 -12.71 29.89
CA ALA A 229 -1.07 -12.31 29.37
C ALA A 229 -0.18 -13.52 29.08
N SER A 230 -0.15 -14.53 29.97
CA SER A 230 0.63 -15.75 29.76
C SER A 230 0.07 -16.63 28.62
N LEU A 231 -1.25 -16.64 28.40
CA LEU A 231 -1.87 -17.32 27.26
C LEU A 231 -1.50 -16.61 25.95
N ILE A 232 -1.62 -15.28 25.89
CA ILE A 232 -1.21 -14.49 24.72
C ILE A 232 0.28 -14.72 24.42
N ALA A 233 1.15 -14.67 25.42
CA ALA A 233 2.57 -14.95 25.24
C ALA A 233 2.80 -16.37 24.70
N ALA A 234 2.08 -17.37 25.20
CA ALA A 234 2.16 -18.76 24.71
C ALA A 234 1.74 -18.89 23.22
N ILE A 235 0.67 -18.22 22.83
CA ILE A 235 0.21 -18.22 21.43
C ILE A 235 1.24 -17.55 20.51
N LEU A 236 1.85 -16.46 20.96
CA LEU A 236 2.83 -15.70 20.17
C LEU A 236 4.19 -16.41 20.04
N THR A 237 4.66 -17.10 21.10
CA THR A 237 6.06 -17.52 21.17
C THR A 237 6.32 -19.01 21.39
N THR A 238 5.32 -19.78 21.84
CA THR A 238 5.54 -21.17 22.26
C THR A 238 4.97 -22.16 21.24
N GLU A 239 5.67 -23.27 20.95
CA GLU A 239 5.11 -24.40 20.22
C GLU A 239 4.33 -25.31 21.20
N PRO A 240 3.16 -25.88 20.80
CA PRO A 240 2.44 -26.82 21.63
C PRO A 240 3.22 -28.15 21.75
N PRO A 241 3.01 -28.91 22.83
CA PRO A 241 3.59 -30.25 22.95
C PRO A 241 3.26 -31.15 21.76
N PRO A 242 4.17 -31.98 21.26
CA PRO A 242 3.91 -32.92 20.19
C PRO A 242 2.70 -33.82 20.52
N ILE A 243 1.80 -34.02 19.53
CA ILE A 243 0.59 -34.85 19.72
C ILE A 243 0.97 -36.24 20.10
N SER A 244 2.03 -36.81 19.53
CA SER A 244 2.56 -38.16 19.83
C SER A 244 2.97 -38.38 21.29
N GLN A 245 3.31 -37.32 22.03
CA GLN A 245 3.59 -37.37 23.46
C GLN A 245 2.31 -37.58 24.31
N LEU A 246 1.18 -37.06 23.84
CA LEU A 246 -0.10 -37.12 24.55
C LEU A 246 -0.97 -38.27 24.05
N GLN A 247 -0.86 -38.59 22.76
CA GLN A 247 -1.61 -39.63 22.06
C GLN A 247 -0.71 -40.44 21.13
N PRO A 248 -0.01 -41.47 21.64
CA PRO A 248 1.00 -42.23 20.87
C PRO A 248 0.47 -42.94 19.61
N LEU A 249 -0.85 -43.18 19.54
CA LEU A 249 -1.50 -43.82 18.38
C LEU A 249 -1.86 -42.84 17.24
N THR A 250 -1.59 -41.58 17.40
CA THR A 250 -1.86 -40.54 16.36
C THR A 250 -0.94 -40.77 15.15
N PRO A 251 -1.45 -40.78 13.92
CA PRO A 251 -0.63 -40.84 12.73
C PRO A 251 0.39 -39.72 12.68
N PRO A 252 1.70 -39.97 12.44
CA PRO A 252 2.71 -38.89 12.37
C PRO A 252 2.42 -37.84 11.30
N ALA A 253 1.70 -38.21 10.25
CA ALA A 253 1.24 -37.30 9.22
C ALA A 253 0.25 -36.25 9.76
N LEU A 254 -0.64 -36.58 10.69
CA LEU A 254 -1.57 -35.67 11.32
C LEU A 254 -0.83 -34.65 12.21
N GLU A 255 0.17 -35.11 12.97
CA GLU A 255 1.01 -34.21 13.78
C GLU A 255 1.74 -33.16 12.91
N ARG A 256 2.28 -33.59 11.76
CA ARG A 256 2.91 -32.66 10.78
C ARG A 256 1.91 -31.64 10.24
N VAL A 257 0.67 -32.04 9.92
CA VAL A 257 -0.38 -31.14 9.45
C VAL A 257 -0.69 -30.10 10.50
N VAL A 258 -0.89 -30.50 11.76
CA VAL A 258 -1.20 -29.59 12.87
C VAL A 258 -0.04 -28.64 13.14
N LYS A 259 1.20 -29.15 13.18
CA LYS A 259 2.39 -28.32 13.37
C LYS A 259 2.48 -27.21 12.31
N LYS A 260 2.19 -27.54 11.06
CA LYS A 260 2.22 -26.57 9.97
C LYS A 260 1.07 -25.56 10.06
N CYS A 261 -0.11 -25.93 10.54
CA CYS A 261 -1.21 -24.99 10.80
C CYS A 261 -0.83 -23.98 11.90
N LEU A 262 -0.12 -24.44 12.95
CA LEU A 262 0.21 -23.66 14.14
C LEU A 262 1.54 -22.89 14.02
N ALA A 263 2.13 -22.78 12.85
CA ALA A 263 3.26 -21.91 12.60
C ALA A 263 2.89 -20.45 12.96
N LYS A 264 3.82 -19.75 13.62
CA LYS A 264 3.54 -18.38 14.12
C LYS A 264 3.42 -17.40 12.99
N ASP A 265 4.31 -17.51 11.98
CA ASP A 265 4.22 -16.73 10.75
C ASP A 265 3.11 -17.33 9.86
N PRO A 266 2.12 -16.52 9.41
CA PRO A 266 1.11 -16.95 8.45
C PRO A 266 1.69 -17.54 7.16
N ASP A 267 2.87 -17.11 6.72
CA ASP A 267 3.51 -17.59 5.49
C ASP A 267 4.07 -19.02 5.62
N ASP A 268 4.39 -19.45 6.83
CA ASP A 268 4.85 -20.82 7.12
C ASP A 268 3.70 -21.83 7.28
N ARG A 269 2.45 -21.37 7.31
CA ARG A 269 1.25 -22.20 7.43
C ARG A 269 0.88 -22.84 6.08
N TRP A 270 -0.16 -23.66 6.10
CA TRP A 270 -0.88 -24.01 4.90
C TRP A 270 -1.46 -22.74 4.25
N GLN A 271 -1.27 -22.58 2.93
CA GLN A 271 -1.75 -21.40 2.22
C GLN A 271 -3.17 -21.55 1.68
N SER A 272 -3.71 -22.77 1.72
CA SER A 272 -5.06 -23.08 1.23
C SER A 272 -5.74 -24.11 2.13
N ALA A 273 -6.95 -23.81 2.57
CA ALA A 273 -7.78 -24.76 3.27
C ALA A 273 -8.20 -25.96 2.38
N SER A 274 -8.20 -25.80 1.05
CA SER A 274 -8.45 -26.87 0.08
C SER A 274 -7.34 -27.92 0.09
N ASP A 275 -6.05 -27.47 0.14
CA ASP A 275 -4.92 -28.40 0.21
C ASP A 275 -4.89 -29.12 1.54
N LEU A 276 -5.24 -28.42 2.61
CA LEU A 276 -5.37 -28.97 3.95
C LEU A 276 -6.47 -30.06 4.02
N ALA A 277 -7.64 -29.83 3.41
CA ALA A 277 -8.71 -30.81 3.31
C ALA A 277 -8.25 -32.06 2.54
N SER A 278 -7.55 -31.87 1.42
CA SER A 278 -7.02 -32.95 0.59
C SER A 278 -5.98 -33.80 1.33
N GLU A 279 -5.08 -33.18 2.08
CA GLU A 279 -4.05 -33.88 2.88
C GLU A 279 -4.70 -34.72 4.00
N LEU A 280 -5.69 -34.15 4.70
CA LEU A 280 -6.42 -34.91 5.75
C LEU A 280 -7.19 -36.10 5.18
N GLN A 281 -7.80 -35.94 4.00
CA GLN A 281 -8.47 -37.05 3.30
C GLN A 281 -7.46 -38.13 2.88
N TRP A 282 -6.29 -37.74 2.39
CA TRP A 282 -5.24 -38.69 2.01
C TRP A 282 -4.71 -39.48 3.22
N ILE A 283 -4.49 -38.83 4.37
CA ILE A 283 -4.10 -39.48 5.63
C ILE A 283 -5.18 -40.46 6.07
N ALA A 284 -6.46 -40.10 5.98
CA ALA A 284 -7.59 -40.97 6.33
C ALA A 284 -7.65 -42.24 5.43
N ALA A 285 -7.41 -42.07 4.12
CA ALA A 285 -7.39 -43.18 3.16
C ALA A 285 -6.19 -44.11 3.38
N GLY A 286 -5.00 -43.58 3.71
CA GLY A 286 -3.79 -44.35 3.99
C GLY A 286 -3.87 -45.19 5.28
N SER A 287 -4.69 -44.79 6.24
CA SER A 287 -4.91 -45.52 7.52
C SER A 287 -5.72 -46.81 7.33
N GLN A 288 -6.42 -46.98 6.21
CA GLN A 288 -7.22 -48.18 5.90
C GLN A 288 -6.45 -49.25 5.09
N SER A 289 -5.21 -48.93 4.60
CA SER A 289 -4.46 -49.85 3.73
C SER A 289 -3.33 -50.64 4.43
N GLY A 290 -3.44 -50.85 5.72
CA GLY A 290 -2.45 -51.53 6.55
C GLY A 290 -2.59 -53.04 6.60
N SER A 291 -2.75 -53.76 5.48
CA SER A 291 -2.49 -55.19 5.38
C SER A 291 -2.47 -55.66 3.93
N THR A 292 -1.31 -55.75 3.35
CA THR A 292 -1.08 -56.59 2.14
C THR A 292 0.32 -57.16 2.14
N SER A 293 0.32 -58.40 2.33
CA SER A 293 1.19 -59.54 1.94
C SER A 293 2.34 -59.25 0.99
N ALA A 294 3.50 -59.67 1.43
CA ALA A 294 4.67 -59.86 0.59
C ALA A 294 4.42 -61.00 -0.43
N VAL A 295 4.42 -60.66 -1.70
CA VAL A 295 4.48 -61.66 -2.79
C VAL A 295 5.91 -61.95 -3.12
N SER A 296 6.36 -63.16 -2.77
CA SER A 296 7.63 -63.74 -3.15
C SER A 296 7.53 -64.27 -4.57
N VAL A 297 8.19 -63.66 -5.51
CA VAL A 297 8.39 -64.24 -6.88
C VAL A 297 9.69 -64.99 -6.91
N SER A 298 9.60 -66.29 -7.02
CA SER A 298 10.68 -67.25 -7.26
C SER A 298 11.01 -67.24 -8.76
N VAL A 299 12.19 -66.76 -9.14
CA VAL A 299 12.72 -66.91 -10.48
C VAL A 299 13.90 -67.91 -10.48
N LYS A 300 13.77 -68.95 -11.22
CA LYS A 300 14.81 -69.98 -11.49
C LYS A 300 15.89 -69.38 -12.37
N THR A 301 17.13 -69.46 -11.90
CA THR A 301 18.36 -69.07 -12.56
C THR A 301 18.82 -70.06 -13.60
N LYS A 302 19.24 -69.55 -14.77
CA LYS A 302 20.23 -70.19 -15.63
C LYS A 302 21.41 -69.24 -15.91
N ASN A 303 22.59 -69.76 -15.60
CA ASN A 303 23.88 -69.08 -15.57
C ASN A 303 24.26 -68.32 -16.86
N ARG A 304 24.60 -66.98 -16.66
CA ARG A 304 25.69 -66.27 -17.38
C ARG A 304 26.17 -65.13 -16.47
N ALA A 305 27.22 -65.36 -15.71
CA ALA A 305 27.41 -64.73 -14.41
C ALA A 305 28.51 -63.68 -14.31
N TYR A 306 28.84 -62.90 -15.35
CA TYR A 306 29.84 -61.82 -15.15
C TYR A 306 29.45 -60.43 -15.62
N ILE A 307 28.54 -60.30 -16.57
CA ILE A 307 28.13 -59.01 -17.12
C ILE A 307 27.25 -58.20 -16.16
N PRO A 308 26.28 -58.85 -15.41
CA PRO A 308 25.47 -58.07 -14.47
C PRO A 308 26.24 -57.46 -13.31
N TRP A 309 27.31 -58.11 -12.86
CA TRP A 309 28.11 -57.64 -11.73
C TRP A 309 29.00 -56.46 -12.10
N LEU A 310 29.52 -56.35 -13.32
CA LEU A 310 30.23 -55.20 -13.82
C LEU A 310 29.29 -54.00 -14.02
N VAL A 311 28.07 -54.22 -14.51
CA VAL A 311 27.06 -53.16 -14.63
C VAL A 311 26.60 -52.71 -13.25
N ALA A 312 26.38 -53.62 -12.30
CA ALA A 312 26.02 -53.29 -10.92
C ALA A 312 27.14 -52.54 -10.18
N ALA A 313 28.42 -52.95 -10.38
CA ALA A 313 29.57 -52.25 -9.82
C ALA A 313 29.74 -50.83 -10.41
N LEU A 314 29.51 -50.67 -11.73
CA LEU A 314 29.56 -49.37 -12.40
C LEU A 314 28.38 -48.50 -11.96
N ALA A 315 27.20 -49.07 -11.82
CA ALA A 315 26.01 -48.35 -11.29
C ALA A 315 26.19 -47.95 -9.81
N LEU A 316 26.82 -48.84 -9.01
CA LEU A 316 27.14 -48.51 -7.60
C LEU A 316 28.25 -47.46 -7.51
N ALA A 317 29.23 -47.49 -8.39
CA ALA A 317 30.29 -46.47 -8.46
C ALA A 317 29.73 -45.11 -8.93
N MET A 318 28.81 -45.12 -9.90
CA MET A 318 28.10 -43.88 -10.30
C MET A 318 27.14 -43.39 -9.23
N ALA A 319 26.43 -44.28 -8.52
CA ALA A 319 25.58 -43.91 -7.39
C ALA A 319 26.41 -43.39 -6.21
N ALA A 320 27.57 -44.01 -5.92
CA ALA A 320 28.51 -43.53 -4.91
C ALA A 320 29.16 -42.20 -5.31
N ALA A 321 29.50 -41.99 -6.60
CA ALA A 321 29.98 -40.71 -7.11
C ALA A 321 28.90 -39.66 -7.09
N ALA A 322 27.65 -40.00 -7.40
CA ALA A 322 26.50 -39.09 -7.27
C ALA A 322 26.18 -38.76 -5.78
N ALA A 323 26.22 -39.77 -4.89
CA ALA A 323 26.06 -39.56 -3.46
C ALA A 323 27.23 -38.74 -2.86
N MET A 324 28.46 -38.98 -3.32
CA MET A 324 29.62 -38.18 -2.95
C MET A 324 29.51 -36.75 -3.52
N SER A 325 29.03 -36.56 -4.75
CA SER A 325 28.84 -35.24 -5.33
C SER A 325 27.70 -34.48 -4.59
N GLN A 326 26.65 -35.14 -4.09
CA GLN A 326 25.66 -34.56 -3.18
C GLN A 326 26.21 -34.28 -1.79
N HIS A 327 27.15 -35.08 -1.29
CA HIS A 327 27.82 -34.88 0.00
C HIS A 327 28.90 -33.81 -0.05
N PHE A 328 29.51 -33.60 -1.21
CA PHE A 328 30.51 -32.55 -1.47
C PHE A 328 29.95 -31.34 -2.22
N GLN A 329 28.64 -31.24 -2.42
CA GLN A 329 28.10 -29.90 -2.64
C GLN A 329 28.42 -29.11 -1.34
N PRO A 330 29.23 -28.04 -1.40
CA PRO A 330 29.39 -27.20 -0.26
C PRO A 330 27.97 -26.76 0.05
N THR A 331 27.44 -27.18 1.21
CA THR A 331 26.32 -26.50 1.83
C THR A 331 26.75 -25.05 1.81
N LEU A 332 26.14 -24.23 0.96
CA LEU A 332 26.29 -22.77 1.01
C LEU A 332 25.91 -22.43 2.45
N ALA A 333 26.95 -22.34 3.29
CA ALA A 333 26.79 -21.92 4.67
C ALA A 333 25.96 -20.64 4.57
N SER A 334 24.78 -20.64 5.14
CA SER A 334 23.87 -19.49 5.09
C SER A 334 24.68 -18.31 5.59
N ARG A 335 25.06 -17.42 4.66
CA ARG A 335 25.83 -16.24 5.01
C ARG A 335 24.94 -15.45 5.97
N PRO A 336 25.37 -15.14 7.18
CA PRO A 336 24.53 -14.47 8.14
C PRO A 336 24.09 -13.12 7.56
N ARG A 337 22.81 -12.83 7.67
CA ARG A 337 22.25 -11.50 7.35
C ARG A 337 22.83 -10.53 8.38
N ALA A 338 23.58 -9.53 7.95
CA ALA A 338 24.08 -8.48 8.81
C ALA A 338 23.41 -7.15 8.44
N ARG A 339 23.12 -6.34 9.45
CA ARG A 339 22.50 -5.02 9.33
C ARG A 339 23.35 -3.99 10.05
N TRP A 340 23.63 -2.87 9.39
CA TRP A 340 24.33 -1.73 9.99
C TRP A 340 23.79 -0.43 9.43
N VAL A 341 24.20 0.68 10.03
CA VAL A 341 23.75 2.02 9.71
C VAL A 341 24.91 2.85 9.19
N ILE A 342 24.62 3.72 8.24
CA ILE A 342 25.52 4.77 7.79
C ILE A 342 25.01 6.10 8.30
N ASP A 343 25.85 6.81 9.05
CA ASP A 343 25.60 8.18 9.45
C ASP A 343 26.11 9.15 8.36
N PRO A 344 25.54 10.35 8.25
CA PRO A 344 26.05 11.37 7.33
C PRO A 344 27.46 11.81 7.78
N PRO A 345 28.32 12.28 6.86
CA PRO A 345 29.59 12.88 7.19
C PRO A 345 29.43 14.04 8.20
N GLU A 346 30.45 14.31 9.00
CA GLU A 346 30.41 15.38 10.01
C GLU A 346 29.92 16.71 9.42
N LYS A 347 29.00 17.34 10.12
CA LYS A 347 28.40 18.63 9.74
C LYS A 347 27.70 18.62 8.37
N THR A 348 27.22 17.45 7.93
CA THR A 348 26.39 17.33 6.73
C THR A 348 25.09 16.64 7.03
N THR A 349 24.12 16.72 6.11
CA THR A 349 22.88 15.94 6.13
C THR A 349 22.74 15.20 4.81
N PHE A 350 22.18 13.97 4.85
CA PHE A 350 21.85 13.28 3.61
C PHE A 350 20.79 14.05 2.83
N HIS A 351 20.95 14.06 1.51
CA HIS A 351 19.95 14.55 0.57
C HIS A 351 19.47 13.36 -0.28
N ALA A 352 18.80 12.42 0.38
CA ALA A 352 18.39 11.16 -0.24
C ALA A 352 17.05 11.25 -0.99
N ALA A 353 16.36 12.38 -0.90
CA ALA A 353 15.00 12.58 -1.36
C ALA A 353 14.83 13.96 -2.00
N GLY A 354 13.71 14.18 -2.73
CA GLY A 354 13.39 15.44 -3.39
C GLY A 354 13.90 15.55 -4.82
N GLN A 355 13.72 16.74 -5.41
CA GLN A 355 13.95 16.98 -6.83
C GLN A 355 15.41 16.83 -7.26
N GLU A 356 16.33 17.20 -6.38
CA GLU A 356 17.77 17.18 -6.59
C GLU A 356 18.52 16.28 -5.59
N GLY A 357 17.80 15.31 -4.97
CA GLY A 357 18.36 14.32 -4.08
C GLY A 357 18.78 13.04 -4.79
N GLY A 358 18.56 11.92 -4.13
CA GLY A 358 18.72 10.57 -4.69
C GLY A 358 19.02 9.51 -3.65
N PRO A 359 18.63 8.26 -3.91
CA PRO A 359 18.90 7.15 -2.99
C PRO A 359 20.40 6.98 -2.79
N VAL A 360 20.77 6.41 -1.67
CA VAL A 360 22.12 5.89 -1.48
C VAL A 360 22.31 4.67 -2.36
N VAL A 361 23.22 4.74 -3.31
CA VAL A 361 23.46 3.69 -4.29
C VAL A 361 24.64 2.81 -3.89
N VAL A 362 24.39 1.50 -3.80
CA VAL A 362 25.42 0.49 -3.53
C VAL A 362 26.18 0.18 -4.79
N SER A 363 27.54 0.08 -4.68
CA SER A 363 28.40 -0.31 -5.81
C SER A 363 28.06 -1.73 -6.30
N PRO A 364 28.29 -2.05 -7.58
CA PRO A 364 27.99 -3.38 -8.13
C PRO A 364 28.68 -4.52 -7.39
N ASP A 365 29.87 -4.29 -6.85
CA ASP A 365 30.62 -5.24 -6.03
C ASP A 365 30.14 -5.32 -4.55
N GLY A 366 29.14 -4.51 -4.16
CA GLY A 366 28.59 -4.46 -2.81
C GLY A 366 29.53 -3.98 -1.71
N LYS A 367 30.63 -3.27 -2.05
CA LYS A 367 31.65 -2.86 -1.08
C LYS A 367 31.61 -1.38 -0.71
N ARG A 368 30.93 -0.57 -1.50
CA ARG A 368 30.90 0.89 -1.32
C ARG A 368 29.47 1.41 -1.48
N ALA A 369 29.19 2.53 -0.85
CA ALA A 369 27.98 3.31 -1.09
C ALA A 369 28.37 4.70 -1.63
N ALA A 370 27.59 5.23 -2.58
CA ALA A 370 27.67 6.62 -3.01
C ALA A 370 26.35 7.33 -2.69
N PHE A 371 26.43 8.57 -2.26
CA PHE A 371 25.26 9.35 -1.85
C PHE A 371 25.50 10.85 -1.98
N VAL A 372 24.42 11.60 -1.93
CA VAL A 372 24.42 13.05 -1.89
C VAL A 372 24.33 13.51 -0.44
N ALA A 373 25.18 14.48 -0.06
CA ALA A 373 25.08 15.16 1.24
C ALA A 373 25.26 16.66 1.07
N VAL A 374 24.61 17.41 1.96
CA VAL A 374 24.59 18.90 1.96
C VAL A 374 25.27 19.40 3.23
N ASP A 375 26.17 20.35 3.10
CA ASP A 375 26.83 21.01 4.22
C ASP A 375 25.95 22.14 4.81
N PRO A 376 26.29 22.72 5.98
CA PRO A 376 25.53 23.79 6.61
C PRO A 376 25.41 25.09 5.78
N ASN A 377 26.26 25.24 4.77
CA ASN A 377 26.24 26.40 3.83
C ASN A 377 25.34 26.11 2.62
N GLY A 378 24.69 24.97 2.56
CA GLY A 378 23.85 24.52 1.46
C GLY A 378 24.63 23.95 0.26
N LYS A 379 25.94 23.70 0.40
CA LYS A 379 26.72 23.05 -0.64
C LYS A 379 26.45 21.58 -0.72
N GLN A 380 25.88 21.17 -1.82
CA GLN A 380 25.55 19.78 -2.15
C GLN A 380 26.66 19.15 -2.99
N GLN A 381 27.04 17.90 -2.67
CA GLN A 381 28.01 17.15 -3.47
C GLN A 381 27.94 15.65 -3.23
N LEU A 382 28.59 14.84 -4.10
CA LEU A 382 28.71 13.39 -3.94
C LEU A 382 29.74 13.01 -2.88
N TRP A 383 29.43 11.95 -2.16
CA TRP A 383 30.29 11.30 -1.19
C TRP A 383 30.34 9.79 -1.49
N VAL A 384 31.50 9.19 -1.25
CA VAL A 384 31.67 7.73 -1.38
C VAL A 384 32.19 7.18 -0.04
N ARG A 385 31.54 6.12 0.46
CA ARG A 385 31.93 5.41 1.67
C ARG A 385 32.18 3.93 1.38
N PRO A 386 33.41 3.44 1.51
CA PRO A 386 33.70 2.02 1.61
C PRO A 386 33.06 1.42 2.88
N PHE A 387 32.50 0.22 2.80
CA PHE A 387 31.84 -0.39 3.97
C PHE A 387 32.84 -0.88 5.05
N ASP A 388 34.10 -1.04 4.71
CA ASP A 388 35.21 -1.31 5.63
C ASP A 388 35.84 -0.05 6.23
N ALA A 389 35.41 1.15 5.80
CA ALA A 389 35.87 2.43 6.34
C ALA A 389 34.81 3.07 7.24
N LEU A 390 35.24 3.80 8.27
CA LEU A 390 34.35 4.52 9.18
C LEU A 390 33.83 5.83 8.60
N GLN A 391 34.58 6.46 7.69
CA GLN A 391 34.27 7.77 7.14
C GLN A 391 34.04 7.71 5.63
N ALA A 392 33.15 8.57 5.15
CA ALA A 392 32.95 8.83 3.73
C ALA A 392 33.92 9.89 3.25
N THR A 393 34.25 9.86 1.97
CA THR A 393 35.09 10.86 1.31
C THR A 393 34.25 11.63 0.28
N ALA A 394 34.33 12.97 0.33
CA ALA A 394 33.73 13.84 -0.68
C ALA A 394 34.40 13.64 -2.03
N VAL A 395 33.62 13.66 -3.10
CA VAL A 395 34.12 13.58 -4.48
C VAL A 395 34.25 15.00 -5.07
N PRO A 396 35.45 15.52 -5.26
CA PRO A 396 35.66 16.88 -5.75
C PRO A 396 35.06 17.08 -7.14
N GLY A 397 34.57 18.32 -7.43
CA GLY A 397 34.01 18.70 -8.72
C GLY A 397 32.57 18.15 -8.98
N THR A 398 31.93 17.68 -7.93
CA THR A 398 30.55 17.13 -8.00
C THR A 398 29.54 18.03 -7.28
N GLU A 399 29.81 19.33 -7.21
CA GLU A 399 28.90 20.30 -6.63
C GLU A 399 27.57 20.35 -7.37
N GLY A 400 26.48 20.43 -6.63
CA GLY A 400 25.10 20.36 -7.15
C GLY A 400 24.69 18.98 -7.72
N ALA A 401 25.42 17.90 -7.41
CA ALA A 401 25.16 16.58 -7.95
C ALA A 401 23.89 15.95 -7.33
N TYR A 402 23.08 15.28 -8.17
CA TYR A 402 21.90 14.53 -7.75
C TYR A 402 21.73 13.24 -8.57
N PHE A 403 20.92 12.27 -8.06
CA PHE A 403 20.66 10.96 -8.62
C PHE A 403 21.91 10.22 -9.12
N PRO A 404 22.90 9.93 -8.22
CA PRO A 404 24.08 9.16 -8.60
C PRO A 404 23.76 7.74 -9.02
N PHE A 405 24.57 7.17 -9.93
CA PHE A 405 24.54 5.77 -10.32
C PHE A 405 25.95 5.28 -10.69
N TRP A 406 26.21 4.02 -10.42
CA TRP A 406 27.52 3.43 -10.63
C TRP A 406 27.76 2.99 -12.08
N SER A 407 29.02 3.08 -12.53
CA SER A 407 29.48 2.28 -13.67
C SER A 407 29.50 0.80 -13.31
N PRO A 408 29.34 -0.17 -14.25
CA PRO A 408 29.30 -1.59 -13.97
C PRO A 408 30.54 -2.15 -13.30
N ASP A 409 31.71 -1.55 -13.55
CA ASP A 409 32.99 -1.89 -12.93
C ASP A 409 33.19 -1.22 -11.56
N GLY A 410 32.29 -0.33 -11.14
CA GLY A 410 32.38 0.44 -9.90
C GLY A 410 33.50 1.48 -9.89
N GLY A 411 34.19 1.73 -10.99
CA GLY A 411 35.30 2.70 -11.10
C GLY A 411 34.85 4.14 -11.28
N SER A 412 33.60 4.37 -11.68
CA SER A 412 33.07 5.70 -11.96
C SER A 412 31.64 5.84 -11.42
N LEU A 413 31.21 7.11 -11.26
CA LEU A 413 29.83 7.49 -10.98
C LEU A 413 29.30 8.40 -12.11
N GLY A 414 28.07 8.09 -12.58
CA GLY A 414 27.25 9.01 -13.33
C GLY A 414 26.38 9.83 -12.38
N PHE A 415 26.12 11.08 -12.68
CA PHE A 415 25.27 11.97 -11.89
C PHE A 415 24.78 13.14 -12.73
N PHE A 416 23.83 13.88 -12.22
CA PHE A 416 23.31 15.09 -12.85
C PHE A 416 23.70 16.32 -12.04
N SER A 417 24.11 17.39 -12.70
CA SER A 417 24.30 18.74 -12.12
C SER A 417 24.35 19.78 -13.23
N ASP A 418 24.01 21.03 -12.92
CA ASP A 418 24.07 22.15 -13.87
C ASP A 418 23.38 21.87 -15.22
N ARG A 419 22.24 21.15 -15.18
CA ARG A 419 21.49 20.74 -16.39
C ARG A 419 22.30 19.85 -17.34
N GLN A 420 23.24 19.09 -16.81
CA GLN A 420 24.04 18.13 -17.55
C GLN A 420 24.08 16.77 -16.88
N LEU A 421 24.11 15.73 -17.68
CA LEU A 421 24.58 14.40 -17.27
C LEU A 421 26.12 14.47 -17.28
N LYS A 422 26.71 14.13 -16.14
CA LYS A 422 28.17 14.12 -15.94
C LYS A 422 28.63 12.76 -15.45
N ARG A 423 29.91 12.47 -15.61
CA ARG A 423 30.54 11.29 -14.99
C ARG A 423 31.82 11.71 -14.28
N VAL A 424 32.12 11.03 -13.16
CA VAL A 424 33.39 11.22 -12.44
C VAL A 424 34.08 9.85 -12.30
N SER A 425 35.39 9.83 -12.64
CA SER A 425 36.24 8.66 -12.34
C SER A 425 36.76 8.77 -10.92
N LEU A 426 36.57 7.70 -10.12
CA LEU A 426 36.98 7.69 -8.71
C LEU A 426 38.50 7.49 -8.54
N ASP A 427 39.18 6.92 -9.55
CA ASP A 427 40.62 6.70 -9.52
C ASP A 427 41.45 8.01 -9.66
N ASN A 428 40.96 8.97 -10.45
CA ASN A 428 41.69 10.18 -10.75
C ASN A 428 40.90 11.48 -10.49
N GLY A 429 39.67 11.39 -10.01
CA GLY A 429 38.81 12.52 -9.68
C GLY A 429 38.32 13.34 -10.88
N ARG A 430 38.55 12.87 -12.12
CA ARG A 430 38.21 13.65 -13.33
C ARG A 430 36.73 13.65 -13.59
N VAL A 431 36.09 14.82 -13.59
CA VAL A 431 34.69 15.03 -13.98
C VAL A 431 34.60 15.38 -15.45
N LEU A 432 33.71 14.73 -16.18
CA LEU A 432 33.48 14.96 -17.61
C LEU A 432 31.97 15.09 -17.89
N PRO A 433 31.56 16.09 -18.68
CA PRO A 433 30.19 16.16 -19.17
C PRO A 433 29.95 15.05 -20.21
N VAL A 434 28.71 14.50 -20.22
CA VAL A 434 28.29 13.48 -21.18
C VAL A 434 27.29 14.04 -22.18
N CYS A 435 26.25 14.71 -21.70
CA CYS A 435 25.28 15.45 -22.55
C CYS A 435 24.45 16.42 -21.70
N ASP A 436 23.73 17.32 -22.36
CA ASP A 436 22.79 18.23 -21.71
C ASP A 436 21.49 17.51 -21.33
N VAL A 437 20.86 17.90 -20.20
CA VAL A 437 19.58 17.45 -19.73
C VAL A 437 18.77 18.65 -19.22
N HIS A 438 17.45 18.50 -19.10
CA HIS A 438 16.63 19.57 -18.53
C HIS A 438 16.36 19.35 -17.03
N LEU A 439 15.68 18.25 -16.70
CA LEU A 439 15.32 17.88 -15.32
C LEU A 439 15.25 16.37 -15.20
N ALA A 440 16.40 15.74 -14.94
CA ALA A 440 16.56 14.30 -14.99
C ALA A 440 15.75 13.55 -13.92
N ARG A 441 15.38 12.29 -14.25
CA ARG A 441 14.72 11.34 -13.34
C ARG A 441 15.43 9.99 -13.40
N GLY A 442 16.69 9.99 -12.94
CA GLY A 442 17.53 8.81 -12.83
C GLY A 442 18.32 8.43 -14.08
N GLY A 443 19.29 7.57 -13.86
CA GLY A 443 20.16 7.00 -14.89
C GLY A 443 20.67 5.63 -14.50
N SER A 444 21.11 4.85 -15.50
CA SER A 444 21.71 3.54 -15.33
C SER A 444 22.78 3.32 -16.38
N TRP A 445 23.83 2.58 -16.03
CA TRP A 445 25.01 2.41 -16.89
C TRP A 445 25.21 0.92 -17.22
N SER A 446 25.21 0.57 -18.52
CA SER A 446 25.38 -0.80 -18.99
C SER A 446 26.85 -1.22 -19.07
N ASN A 447 27.08 -2.54 -19.06
CA ASN A 447 28.40 -3.15 -19.30
C ASN A 447 28.95 -2.92 -20.73
N GLN A 448 28.13 -2.38 -21.64
CA GLN A 448 28.51 -2.00 -23.01
C GLN A 448 28.92 -0.53 -23.13
N GLY A 449 29.00 0.19 -22.00
CA GLY A 449 29.38 1.60 -21.98
C GLY A 449 28.27 2.55 -22.45
N ILE A 450 27.02 2.12 -22.38
CA ILE A 450 25.83 2.95 -22.67
C ILE A 450 25.25 3.44 -21.35
N ILE A 451 24.89 4.72 -21.26
CA ILE A 451 24.09 5.29 -20.19
C ILE A 451 22.67 5.48 -20.70
N LEU A 452 21.72 4.89 -19.97
CA LEU A 452 20.29 5.10 -20.16
C LEU A 452 19.81 6.08 -19.09
N PHE A 453 19.03 7.08 -19.47
CA PHE A 453 18.61 8.12 -18.54
C PHE A 453 17.31 8.79 -18.99
N THR A 454 16.70 9.50 -18.06
CA THR A 454 15.53 10.35 -18.31
C THR A 454 15.99 11.79 -18.40
N PRO A 455 15.88 12.48 -19.55
CA PRO A 455 16.37 13.85 -19.70
C PRO A 455 15.45 14.92 -19.11
N ASP A 456 14.16 14.60 -18.93
CA ASP A 456 13.13 15.51 -18.43
C ASP A 456 12.08 14.77 -17.58
N THR A 457 11.22 15.49 -16.89
CA THR A 457 10.12 14.94 -16.07
C THR A 457 9.07 14.22 -16.91
N LEU A 458 8.85 14.67 -18.13
CA LEU A 458 7.92 14.08 -19.10
C LEU A 458 8.71 13.47 -20.25
N GLY A 459 8.13 12.44 -20.87
CA GLY A 459 8.65 11.85 -22.11
C GLY A 459 9.40 10.53 -21.92
N SER A 460 10.22 10.23 -22.90
CA SER A 460 10.88 8.94 -23.12
C SER A 460 12.21 8.82 -22.37
N LEU A 461 12.70 7.57 -22.25
CA LEU A 461 14.09 7.31 -21.91
C LEU A 461 15.01 7.53 -23.12
N TYR A 462 16.21 8.02 -22.86
CA TYR A 462 17.25 8.24 -23.83
C TYR A 462 18.51 7.45 -23.48
N GLN A 463 19.26 7.06 -24.51
CA GLN A 463 20.59 6.48 -24.38
C GLN A 463 21.67 7.40 -24.94
N VAL A 464 22.84 7.32 -24.33
CA VAL A 464 24.05 8.02 -24.80
C VAL A 464 25.29 7.17 -24.47
N PRO A 465 26.33 7.15 -25.34
CA PRO A 465 27.61 6.56 -24.94
C PRO A 465 28.19 7.26 -23.71
N ALA A 466 28.75 6.49 -22.77
CA ALA A 466 29.38 7.06 -21.58
C ALA A 466 30.58 7.99 -21.88
N ALA A 467 31.15 7.88 -23.06
CA ALA A 467 32.19 8.77 -23.55
C ALA A 467 31.66 10.16 -23.96
N GLY A 468 30.35 10.32 -24.05
CA GLY A 468 29.65 11.49 -24.55
C GLY A 468 29.15 11.32 -25.99
N GLY A 469 28.20 12.16 -26.38
CA GLY A 469 27.60 12.13 -27.71
C GLY A 469 26.19 12.73 -27.74
N THR A 470 25.50 12.57 -28.85
CA THR A 470 24.12 13.00 -29.01
C THR A 470 23.18 11.92 -28.43
N PRO A 471 22.33 12.27 -27.47
CA PRO A 471 21.33 11.34 -26.93
C PRO A 471 20.30 10.90 -27.98
N THR A 472 19.87 9.64 -27.93
CA THR A 472 18.83 9.08 -28.79
C THR A 472 17.73 8.45 -27.94
N ALA A 473 16.47 8.68 -28.31
CA ALA A 473 15.33 8.08 -27.61
C ALA A 473 15.32 6.55 -27.78
N VAL A 474 15.01 5.82 -26.70
CA VAL A 474 14.93 4.35 -26.67
C VAL A 474 13.50 3.89 -26.46
N THR A 475 12.74 4.59 -25.64
CA THR A 475 11.33 4.29 -25.44
C THR A 475 10.45 5.35 -26.09
N HIS A 476 9.16 5.03 -26.23
CA HIS A 476 8.17 5.97 -26.73
C HIS A 476 6.99 5.99 -25.76
N VAL A 477 6.62 7.15 -25.27
CA VAL A 477 5.44 7.32 -24.41
C VAL A 477 4.16 7.13 -25.21
N ASP A 478 3.21 6.42 -24.63
CA ASP A 478 1.83 6.31 -25.13
C ASP A 478 0.95 7.24 -24.30
N LEU A 479 0.73 8.46 -24.80
CA LEU A 479 -0.01 9.52 -24.10
C LEU A 479 -1.45 9.13 -23.72
N SER A 480 -1.97 8.00 -24.21
CA SER A 480 -3.24 7.45 -23.77
C SER A 480 -3.15 6.66 -22.46
N ARG A 481 -1.92 6.36 -21.98
CA ARG A 481 -1.66 5.55 -20.80
C ARG A 481 -0.68 6.19 -19.83
N HIS A 482 0.41 6.76 -20.35
CA HIS A 482 1.46 7.37 -19.55
C HIS A 482 2.21 8.43 -20.36
N ASP A 483 2.67 9.46 -19.69
CA ASP A 483 3.38 10.60 -20.27
C ASP A 483 4.84 10.68 -19.84
N SER A 484 5.28 9.78 -18.94
CA SER A 484 6.62 9.81 -18.36
C SER A 484 7.20 8.41 -18.19
N HIS A 485 8.43 8.21 -18.70
CA HIS A 485 9.26 7.06 -18.41
C HIS A 485 10.46 7.49 -17.58
N ARG A 486 10.69 6.82 -16.42
CA ARG A 486 11.72 7.23 -15.45
C ARG A 486 12.37 6.06 -14.72
N TRP A 487 13.42 6.34 -13.96
CA TRP A 487 14.12 5.39 -13.09
C TRP A 487 14.61 4.16 -13.85
N PRO A 488 15.38 4.31 -14.94
CA PRO A 488 15.90 3.17 -15.68
C PRO A 488 16.87 2.35 -14.85
N TYR A 489 16.84 1.02 -15.00
CA TYR A 489 17.76 0.10 -14.36
C TYR A 489 18.15 -1.03 -15.34
N PHE A 490 19.42 -1.09 -15.78
CA PHE A 490 19.88 -2.14 -16.68
C PHE A 490 19.85 -3.50 -16.03
N LEU A 491 19.37 -4.50 -16.77
CA LEU A 491 19.54 -5.90 -16.44
C LEU A 491 20.96 -6.36 -16.78
N SER A 492 21.38 -7.49 -16.19
CA SER A 492 22.77 -7.97 -16.30
C SER A 492 23.21 -8.35 -17.73
N ASP A 493 22.28 -8.54 -18.67
CA ASP A 493 22.57 -8.77 -20.08
C ASP A 493 23.01 -7.51 -20.85
N GLY A 494 22.83 -6.31 -20.27
CA GLY A 494 23.18 -5.03 -20.86
C GLY A 494 22.36 -4.62 -22.08
N GLN A 495 21.29 -5.37 -22.40
CA GLN A 495 20.38 -5.13 -23.53
C GLN A 495 18.99 -4.73 -23.05
N HIS A 496 18.52 -5.39 -21.99
CA HIS A 496 17.23 -5.12 -21.38
C HIS A 496 17.37 -4.23 -20.14
N PHE A 497 16.31 -3.52 -19.85
CA PHE A 497 16.26 -2.63 -18.69
C PHE A 497 14.85 -2.58 -18.12
N LEU A 498 14.77 -2.32 -16.83
CA LEU A 498 13.54 -1.98 -16.13
C LEU A 498 13.35 -0.46 -16.18
N TYR A 499 12.11 -0.02 -16.17
CA TYR A 499 11.76 1.39 -16.02
C TYR A 499 10.37 1.54 -15.43
N PHE A 500 10.12 2.66 -14.81
CA PHE A 500 8.81 3.02 -14.34
C PHE A 500 8.12 3.91 -15.37
N ALA A 501 6.89 3.55 -15.76
CA ALA A 501 6.03 4.39 -16.59
C ALA A 501 4.90 4.96 -15.73
N ALA A 502 4.65 6.27 -15.84
CA ALA A 502 3.65 6.99 -15.07
C ALA A 502 2.83 7.94 -15.95
N SER A 503 1.62 8.22 -15.49
CA SER A 503 0.80 9.30 -16.01
C SER A 503 0.57 10.37 -14.95
N HIS A 504 0.83 11.63 -15.28
CA HIS A 504 0.50 12.77 -14.44
C HIS A 504 -0.98 13.18 -14.56
N ASP A 505 -1.66 12.70 -15.60
CA ASP A 505 -3.07 12.99 -15.89
C ASP A 505 -4.03 11.88 -15.43
N ASP A 506 -3.51 10.70 -15.04
CA ASP A 506 -4.31 9.59 -14.53
C ASP A 506 -4.27 9.57 -13.00
N ILE A 507 -5.27 10.16 -12.36
CA ILE A 507 -5.38 10.17 -10.88
C ILE A 507 -5.71 8.80 -10.30
N SER A 508 -6.15 7.84 -11.12
CA SER A 508 -6.35 6.44 -10.70
C SER A 508 -5.07 5.62 -10.74
N HIS A 509 -4.05 6.10 -11.45
CA HIS A 509 -2.76 5.42 -11.64
C HIS A 509 -2.88 3.97 -12.16
N THR A 510 -3.93 3.67 -12.92
CA THR A 510 -4.26 2.31 -13.36
C THR A 510 -3.24 1.73 -14.33
N HIS A 511 -2.52 2.59 -15.04
CA HIS A 511 -1.51 2.21 -16.02
C HIS A 511 -0.07 2.39 -15.50
N ASP A 512 0.11 2.97 -14.32
CA ASP A 512 1.42 3.16 -13.72
C ASP A 512 2.04 1.82 -13.34
N GLY A 513 3.33 1.67 -13.57
CA GLY A 513 3.99 0.42 -13.22
C GLY A 513 5.42 0.27 -13.71
N ILE A 514 5.99 -0.86 -13.35
CA ILE A 514 7.32 -1.28 -13.77
C ILE A 514 7.20 -2.04 -15.09
N TYR A 515 7.94 -1.58 -16.07
CA TYR A 515 8.05 -2.17 -17.40
C TYR A 515 9.45 -2.74 -17.62
N VAL A 516 9.56 -3.75 -18.49
CA VAL A 516 10.82 -4.16 -19.09
C VAL A 516 10.89 -3.67 -20.53
N GLY A 517 12.01 -3.04 -20.89
CA GLY A 517 12.30 -2.55 -22.22
C GLY A 517 13.59 -3.11 -22.79
N SER A 518 13.85 -2.88 -24.08
CA SER A 518 15.11 -3.23 -24.77
C SER A 518 15.71 -2.04 -25.48
N LEU A 519 17.06 -1.98 -25.60
CA LEU A 519 17.78 -0.91 -26.26
C LEU A 519 17.42 -0.74 -27.75
N ASP A 520 16.97 -1.81 -28.41
CA ASP A 520 16.50 -1.76 -29.80
C ASP A 520 15.04 -1.27 -29.93
N GLY A 521 14.39 -0.95 -28.82
CA GLY A 521 13.02 -0.42 -28.77
C GLY A 521 11.91 -1.43 -29.09
N LYS A 522 12.23 -2.73 -29.27
CA LYS A 522 11.24 -3.76 -29.64
C LYS A 522 10.48 -4.34 -28.48
N THR A 523 11.04 -4.29 -27.29
CA THR A 523 10.42 -4.79 -26.06
C THR A 523 9.90 -3.63 -25.24
N SER A 524 8.62 -3.67 -24.90
CA SER A 524 7.98 -2.81 -23.88
C SER A 524 6.85 -3.63 -23.27
N LYS A 525 7.05 -4.18 -22.08
CA LYS A 525 6.13 -5.09 -21.42
C LYS A 525 5.94 -4.66 -19.97
N LEU A 526 4.68 -4.46 -19.55
CA LEU A 526 4.33 -4.25 -18.15
C LEU A 526 4.64 -5.54 -17.37
N LEU A 527 5.37 -5.41 -16.28
CA LEU A 527 5.66 -6.50 -15.34
C LEU A 527 4.73 -6.47 -14.14
N ILE A 528 4.53 -5.29 -13.55
CA ILE A 528 3.71 -5.13 -12.34
C ILE A 528 3.21 -3.69 -12.21
N ASN A 529 1.97 -3.54 -11.77
CA ASN A 529 1.42 -2.25 -11.37
C ASN A 529 1.90 -1.93 -9.96
N THR A 530 2.59 -0.82 -9.81
CA THR A 530 3.10 -0.30 -8.54
C THR A 530 3.41 1.18 -8.73
N HIS A 531 3.78 1.89 -7.66
CA HIS A 531 4.07 3.32 -7.70
C HIS A 531 5.54 3.63 -7.35
N SER A 532 6.45 2.71 -7.64
CA SER A 532 7.88 2.89 -7.36
C SER A 532 8.78 2.45 -8.49
N ASN A 533 10.03 2.90 -8.46
CA ASN A 533 11.13 2.33 -9.25
C ASN A 533 11.38 0.87 -8.91
N ALA A 534 12.16 0.20 -9.77
CA ALA A 534 12.60 -1.17 -9.56
C ALA A 534 14.12 -1.32 -9.61
N ALA A 535 14.61 -2.35 -8.93
CA ALA A 535 15.97 -2.86 -9.10
C ALA A 535 15.94 -4.37 -9.32
N TYR A 536 16.95 -4.91 -9.98
CA TYR A 536 17.14 -6.35 -10.14
C TYR A 536 18.37 -6.79 -9.37
N ALA A 537 18.23 -7.75 -8.49
CA ALA A 537 19.33 -8.32 -7.73
C ALA A 537 19.09 -9.80 -7.41
N ASP A 538 20.12 -10.64 -7.57
CA ASP A 538 20.13 -12.06 -7.14
C ASP A 538 18.97 -12.92 -7.66
N GLY A 539 18.41 -12.60 -8.83
CA GLY A 539 17.26 -13.32 -9.43
C GLY A 539 15.89 -12.77 -9.03
N TYR A 540 15.85 -11.64 -8.32
CA TYR A 540 14.62 -11.00 -7.86
C TYR A 540 14.45 -9.60 -8.46
N LEU A 541 13.20 -9.25 -8.76
CA LEU A 541 12.77 -7.88 -8.94
C LEU A 541 12.45 -7.29 -7.56
N LEU A 542 13.09 -6.17 -7.23
CA LEU A 542 12.85 -5.39 -6.01
C LEU A 542 12.04 -4.15 -6.33
N TYR A 543 10.97 -3.88 -5.57
CA TYR A 543 10.09 -2.72 -5.73
C TYR A 543 9.36 -2.42 -4.42
N LEU A 544 8.79 -1.23 -4.29
CA LEU A 544 7.92 -0.91 -3.14
C LEU A 544 6.45 -1.24 -3.46
N ASN A 545 5.80 -1.83 -2.48
CA ASN A 545 4.35 -1.86 -2.37
C ASN A 545 3.97 -1.13 -1.08
N ASP A 546 3.38 0.05 -1.21
CA ASP A 546 3.33 1.06 -0.16
C ASP A 546 4.74 1.35 0.40
N SER A 547 4.97 1.28 1.68
CA SER A 547 6.31 1.45 2.27
C SER A 547 7.05 0.11 2.48
N SER A 548 6.57 -1.00 1.92
CA SER A 548 7.18 -2.32 2.04
C SER A 548 8.03 -2.65 0.81
N LEU A 549 9.31 -2.92 1.02
CA LEU A 549 10.19 -3.40 -0.06
C LEU A 549 9.92 -4.87 -0.33
N MET A 550 9.46 -5.15 -1.52
CA MET A 550 9.13 -6.49 -2.01
C MET A 550 10.27 -7.07 -2.83
N ALA A 551 10.46 -8.37 -2.78
CA ALA A 551 11.28 -9.14 -3.70
C ALA A 551 10.42 -10.21 -4.38
N GLN A 552 10.37 -10.19 -5.71
CA GLN A 552 9.63 -11.17 -6.49
C GLN A 552 10.55 -11.88 -7.46
N PRO A 553 10.54 -13.24 -7.53
CA PRO A 553 11.39 -13.98 -8.45
C PRO A 553 11.17 -13.55 -9.90
N PHE A 554 12.26 -13.32 -10.64
CA PHE A 554 12.24 -12.82 -12.00
C PHE A 554 13.12 -13.66 -12.93
N ASP A 555 12.52 -14.23 -13.98
CA ASP A 555 13.25 -14.98 -15.01
C ASP A 555 13.82 -14.01 -16.06
N LEU A 556 15.12 -13.80 -16.02
CA LEU A 556 15.84 -12.91 -16.93
C LEU A 556 15.78 -13.35 -18.40
N ARG A 557 15.61 -14.65 -18.68
CA ARG A 557 15.54 -15.18 -20.06
C ARG A 557 14.17 -14.98 -20.69
N ARG A 558 13.10 -15.09 -19.85
CA ARG A 558 11.73 -14.92 -20.29
C ARG A 558 11.23 -13.50 -20.13
N LEU A 559 11.94 -12.70 -19.34
CA LEU A 559 11.54 -11.35 -18.92
C LEU A 559 10.17 -11.37 -18.25
N GLU A 560 10.01 -12.27 -17.26
CA GLU A 560 8.74 -12.50 -16.55
C GLU A 560 8.95 -12.73 -15.06
N LEU A 561 7.97 -12.30 -14.28
CA LEU A 561 7.86 -12.66 -12.87
C LEU A 561 7.43 -14.13 -12.76
N THR A 562 8.04 -14.90 -11.84
CA THR A 562 7.87 -16.35 -11.78
C THR A 562 7.45 -16.90 -10.43
N GLY A 563 7.07 -16.08 -9.50
CA GLY A 563 6.63 -16.51 -8.16
C GLY A 563 5.91 -15.40 -7.45
N GLU A 564 5.49 -15.69 -6.22
CA GLU A 564 4.84 -14.72 -5.37
C GLU A 564 5.85 -13.73 -4.80
N PRO A 565 5.45 -12.47 -4.60
CA PRO A 565 6.29 -11.47 -3.95
C PRO A 565 6.46 -11.78 -2.46
N SER A 566 7.63 -11.48 -1.91
CA SER A 566 7.95 -11.62 -0.49
C SER A 566 8.45 -10.28 0.07
N ILE A 567 8.07 -9.95 1.30
CA ILE A 567 8.53 -8.74 1.97
C ILE A 567 9.99 -8.94 2.40
N VAL A 568 10.87 -8.04 1.96
CA VAL A 568 12.28 -7.98 2.38
C VAL A 568 12.46 -7.06 3.57
N GLN A 569 11.77 -5.92 3.54
CA GLN A 569 11.86 -4.88 4.56
C GLN A 569 10.61 -4.00 4.55
N GLU A 570 10.03 -3.80 5.70
CA GLU A 570 8.97 -2.81 5.93
C GLU A 570 9.54 -1.43 6.29
N GLY A 571 8.75 -0.38 6.08
CA GLY A 571 9.12 0.98 6.46
C GLY A 571 10.29 1.52 5.65
N VAL A 572 10.26 1.40 4.34
CA VAL A 572 11.21 2.03 3.40
C VAL A 572 10.63 3.35 2.92
N GLU A 573 11.44 4.40 2.91
CA GLU A 573 11.03 5.74 2.47
C GLU A 573 10.64 5.74 1.00
N GLU A 574 9.57 6.44 0.68
CA GLU A 574 9.07 6.65 -0.67
C GLU A 574 8.86 8.15 -0.94
N GLU A 575 9.43 8.63 -2.03
CA GLU A 575 9.18 9.95 -2.56
C GLU A 575 7.97 9.91 -3.49
N PHE A 576 6.80 10.15 -2.93
CA PHE A 576 5.52 10.02 -3.60
C PHE A 576 5.41 10.85 -4.88
N GLY A 577 5.75 12.15 -4.84
CA GLY A 577 5.69 13.05 -6.00
C GLY A 577 6.66 12.69 -7.14
N PHE A 578 7.59 11.75 -6.90
CA PHE A 578 8.58 11.29 -7.87
C PHE A 578 8.43 9.81 -8.23
N TRP A 579 7.53 9.05 -7.57
CA TRP A 579 7.40 7.60 -7.69
C TRP A 579 8.75 6.90 -7.47
N LEU A 580 9.45 7.31 -6.40
CA LEU A 580 10.79 6.84 -6.09
C LEU A 580 10.85 6.18 -4.73
N GLY A 581 11.07 4.87 -4.70
CA GLY A 581 11.50 4.15 -3.51
C GLY A 581 12.96 4.44 -3.20
N VAL A 582 13.25 4.88 -1.98
CA VAL A 582 14.62 5.29 -1.60
C VAL A 582 15.41 4.06 -1.15
N PHE A 583 15.73 3.19 -2.12
CA PHE A 583 16.53 1.98 -1.92
C PHE A 583 17.48 1.70 -3.10
N SER A 584 18.48 0.87 -2.87
CA SER A 584 19.40 0.38 -3.89
C SER A 584 19.91 -1.01 -3.51
N ALA A 585 20.13 -1.88 -4.49
CA ALA A 585 20.65 -3.23 -4.28
C ALA A 585 21.81 -3.54 -5.23
N SER A 586 22.81 -4.29 -4.72
CA SER A 586 23.89 -4.87 -5.54
C SER A 586 23.55 -6.29 -5.99
N GLN A 587 24.25 -6.76 -7.02
CA GLN A 587 24.09 -8.12 -7.55
C GLN A 587 24.64 -9.22 -6.60
N ASN A 588 25.27 -8.88 -5.50
CA ASN A 588 25.88 -9.81 -4.54
C ASN A 588 25.29 -9.72 -3.13
N GLY A 589 24.00 -9.38 -3.04
CA GLY A 589 23.21 -9.47 -1.81
C GLY A 589 23.35 -8.32 -0.83
N VAL A 590 23.81 -7.14 -1.25
CA VAL A 590 23.82 -5.94 -0.40
C VAL A 590 22.69 -5.01 -0.81
N LEU A 591 21.86 -4.62 0.16
CA LEU A 591 20.73 -3.71 0.03
C LEU A 591 20.97 -2.47 0.90
N SER A 592 20.74 -1.28 0.37
CA SER A 592 20.65 -0.04 1.15
C SER A 592 19.26 0.57 1.02
N PHE A 593 18.78 1.21 2.07
CA PHE A 593 17.53 1.96 2.04
C PHE A 593 17.51 3.04 3.11
N THR A 594 16.69 4.03 2.88
CA THR A 594 16.32 5.02 3.91
C THR A 594 15.09 4.50 4.65
N PRO A 595 15.12 4.38 5.99
CA PRO A 595 13.93 4.03 6.74
C PRO A 595 12.85 5.10 6.61
N ALA A 596 11.62 4.69 6.34
CA ALA A 596 10.48 5.57 6.53
C ALA A 596 10.34 5.85 8.03
N ASN A 597 10.37 7.11 8.40
CA ASN A 597 10.10 7.46 9.78
C ASN A 597 8.62 7.21 10.09
N SER A 598 8.30 6.75 11.31
CA SER A 598 6.92 6.64 11.80
C SER A 598 6.17 7.99 11.76
N ASN A 599 6.90 9.07 11.52
CA ASN A 599 6.44 10.43 11.34
C ASN A 599 6.58 10.90 9.88
N SER A 600 6.86 10.02 8.89
CA SER A 600 6.87 10.44 7.49
C SER A 600 5.46 10.76 7.03
N GLY A 601 5.31 11.92 6.42
CA GLY A 601 4.07 12.49 5.97
C GLY A 601 4.11 14.00 6.05
N ASN A 602 3.13 14.59 5.40
CA ASN A 602 2.93 16.03 5.40
C ASN A 602 2.07 16.45 6.59
N ARG A 603 2.11 17.71 6.91
CA ARG A 603 1.30 18.30 7.97
C ARG A 603 0.67 19.61 7.51
N LEU A 604 -0.62 19.71 7.67
CA LEU A 604 -1.31 20.98 7.44
C LEU A 604 -0.96 21.94 8.57
N THR A 605 -0.18 22.96 8.25
CA THR A 605 0.40 23.87 9.24
C THR A 605 -0.08 25.28 9.02
N TRP A 606 -0.56 25.92 10.09
CA TRP A 606 -0.92 27.34 10.11
C TRP A 606 0.31 28.22 10.30
N PHE A 607 0.44 29.21 9.46
CA PHE A 607 1.47 30.26 9.56
C PHE A 607 0.82 31.65 9.67
N SER A 608 1.46 32.53 10.44
CA SER A 608 1.17 33.95 10.34
C SER A 608 1.73 34.52 9.02
N ARG A 609 1.34 35.74 8.70
CA ARG A 609 1.86 36.44 7.51
C ARG A 609 3.39 36.64 7.55
N GLU A 610 3.97 36.67 8.73
CA GLU A 610 5.42 36.82 8.97
C GLU A 610 6.15 35.48 9.06
N GLY A 611 5.46 34.36 8.80
CA GLY A 611 6.04 33.01 8.78
C GLY A 611 6.17 32.35 10.16
N LYS A 612 5.52 32.89 11.20
CA LYS A 612 5.47 32.21 12.50
C LYS A 612 4.47 31.06 12.44
N GLN A 613 4.92 29.84 12.78
CA GLN A 613 4.03 28.70 12.93
C GLN A 613 3.07 28.91 14.11
N LEU A 614 1.78 28.70 13.87
CA LEU A 614 0.70 28.99 14.83
C LEU A 614 0.07 27.71 15.38
N GLY A 615 0.12 26.59 14.62
CA GLY A 615 -0.46 25.31 14.98
C GLY A 615 -0.62 24.41 13.76
N THR A 616 -1.26 23.26 13.98
CA THR A 616 -1.47 22.26 12.92
C THR A 616 -2.92 21.83 12.87
N VAL A 617 -3.37 21.33 11.72
CA VAL A 617 -4.70 20.76 11.48
C VAL A 617 -4.53 19.30 11.09
N GLY A 618 -5.29 18.40 11.71
CA GLY A 618 -5.24 16.97 11.45
C GLY A 618 -3.96 16.29 11.92
N ASP A 619 -3.83 15.04 11.56
CA ASP A 619 -2.67 14.19 11.84
C ASP A 619 -1.60 14.35 10.75
N LEU A 620 -0.51 13.57 10.85
CA LEU A 620 0.38 13.35 9.72
C LEU A 620 -0.37 12.55 8.65
N GLY A 621 -0.24 12.95 7.40
CA GLY A 621 -0.90 12.30 6.28
C GLY A 621 -0.12 12.46 4.97
N ARG A 622 -0.55 11.74 3.95
CA ARG A 622 -0.08 11.95 2.57
C ARG A 622 -1.10 12.83 1.87
N TYR A 623 -0.95 14.12 2.06
CA TYR A 623 -1.80 15.14 1.46
C TYR A 623 -1.26 15.51 0.09
N ALA A 624 -2.13 15.92 -0.82
CA ALA A 624 -1.74 16.43 -2.13
C ALA A 624 -2.18 17.88 -2.30
N THR A 625 -3.47 18.14 -2.32
CA THR A 625 -4.02 19.49 -2.53
C THR A 625 -5.04 19.85 -1.45
N LEU A 626 -5.23 21.15 -1.27
CA LEU A 626 -6.16 21.65 -0.26
C LEU A 626 -6.88 22.95 -0.71
N SER A 627 -8.05 23.18 -0.14
CA SER A 627 -8.78 24.44 -0.31
C SER A 627 -9.48 24.81 0.99
N LEU A 628 -9.43 26.10 1.38
CA LEU A 628 -10.15 26.62 2.55
C LEU A 628 -11.57 27.06 2.18
N SER A 629 -12.50 26.82 3.09
CA SER A 629 -13.83 27.46 3.02
C SER A 629 -13.70 28.99 3.08
N PRO A 630 -14.64 29.76 2.50
CA PRO A 630 -14.57 31.23 2.46
C PRO A 630 -14.49 31.89 3.83
N ASP A 631 -14.97 31.23 4.89
CA ASP A 631 -14.88 31.69 6.28
C ASP A 631 -13.61 31.22 7.00
N GLY A 632 -12.82 30.34 6.37
CA GLY A 632 -11.56 29.81 6.91
C GLY A 632 -11.72 28.75 8.00
N LYS A 633 -12.96 28.29 8.30
CA LYS A 633 -13.22 27.33 9.39
C LYS A 633 -13.11 25.88 8.99
N GLN A 634 -13.17 25.60 7.69
CA GLN A 634 -13.03 24.27 7.15
C GLN A 634 -11.98 24.25 6.05
N ALA A 635 -11.28 23.12 5.94
CA ALA A 635 -10.37 22.83 4.83
C ALA A 635 -10.84 21.54 4.16
N VAL A 636 -11.03 21.54 2.85
CA VAL A 636 -11.13 20.31 2.09
C VAL A 636 -9.72 19.92 1.63
N VAL A 637 -9.33 18.68 1.87
CA VAL A 637 -7.98 18.18 1.68
C VAL A 637 -8.04 16.87 0.91
N GLU A 638 -7.19 16.74 -0.08
CA GLU A 638 -6.99 15.52 -0.83
C GLU A 638 -5.99 14.61 -0.11
N HIS A 639 -6.41 13.39 0.22
CA HIS A 639 -5.56 12.32 0.67
C HIS A 639 -5.13 11.51 -0.55
N ALA A 640 -3.82 11.43 -0.80
CA ALA A 640 -3.29 10.81 -2.01
C ALA A 640 -3.17 9.28 -1.92
N ARG A 641 -3.33 8.67 -0.74
CA ARG A 641 -3.24 7.21 -0.54
C ARG A 641 -4.12 6.71 0.61
N PRO A 642 -4.61 5.44 0.53
CA PRO A 642 -4.39 4.43 -0.52
C PRO A 642 -5.07 4.75 -1.86
N HIS A 643 -6.09 5.60 -1.86
CA HIS A 643 -6.79 6.13 -3.03
C HIS A 643 -6.92 7.65 -2.87
N HIS A 644 -7.01 8.38 -3.99
CA HIS A 644 -7.27 9.81 -3.95
C HIS A 644 -8.68 10.07 -3.44
N GLU A 645 -8.79 10.54 -2.19
CA GLU A 645 -10.05 10.81 -1.49
C GLU A 645 -10.07 12.22 -0.94
N LEU A 646 -11.25 12.82 -0.86
CA LEU A 646 -11.43 14.14 -0.28
C LEU A 646 -12.01 14.05 1.14
N TRP A 647 -11.38 14.78 2.04
CA TRP A 647 -11.77 14.90 3.43
C TRP A 647 -11.99 16.36 3.81
N ILE A 648 -12.99 16.65 4.63
CA ILE A 648 -13.22 17.98 5.22
C ILE A 648 -12.70 17.98 6.64
N TYR A 649 -11.81 18.90 6.94
CA TYR A 649 -11.24 19.17 8.25
C TYR A 649 -11.89 20.42 8.86
N ASP A 650 -12.35 20.34 10.12
CA ASP A 650 -12.67 21.51 10.93
C ASP A 650 -11.35 22.08 11.48
N THR A 651 -11.00 23.29 11.06
CA THR A 651 -9.69 23.90 11.37
C THR A 651 -9.59 24.41 12.84
N GLU A 652 -10.71 24.54 13.54
CA GLU A 652 -10.76 24.97 14.93
C GLU A 652 -10.84 23.78 15.89
N ARG A 653 -11.66 22.76 15.54
CA ARG A 653 -11.91 21.59 16.39
C ARG A 653 -10.96 20.41 16.12
N ASN A 654 -10.17 20.50 15.08
CA ASN A 654 -9.26 19.45 14.63
C ASN A 654 -9.96 18.09 14.35
N SER A 655 -11.23 18.13 13.94
CA SER A 655 -11.99 16.95 13.53
C SER A 655 -12.06 16.85 12.01
N ARG A 656 -12.27 15.65 11.50
CA ARG A 656 -12.37 15.41 10.05
C ARG A 656 -13.55 14.51 9.70
N SER A 657 -14.06 14.65 8.48
CA SER A 657 -15.07 13.77 7.90
C SER A 657 -14.75 13.49 6.45
N GLN A 658 -15.02 12.27 6.00
CA GLN A 658 -14.83 11.89 4.61
C GLN A 658 -15.89 12.57 3.75
N PHE A 659 -15.48 13.16 2.62
CA PHE A 659 -16.36 13.88 1.70
C PHE A 659 -16.70 13.07 0.46
N THR A 660 -15.73 12.35 -0.14
CA THR A 660 -15.98 11.46 -1.28
C THR A 660 -15.86 10.00 -0.84
N PHE A 661 -16.64 9.10 -1.48
CA PHE A 661 -16.75 7.70 -1.12
C PHE A 661 -16.68 6.82 -2.37
N GLY A 662 -16.27 5.57 -2.21
CA GLY A 662 -16.14 4.56 -3.28
C GLY A 662 -14.71 4.39 -3.76
N ASP A 663 -14.55 3.56 -4.81
CA ASP A 663 -13.23 3.15 -5.31
C ASP A 663 -12.65 4.10 -6.37
N SER A 664 -13.39 5.16 -6.73
CA SER A 664 -12.95 6.13 -7.74
C SER A 664 -12.11 7.24 -7.11
N ALA A 665 -11.04 7.61 -7.77
CA ALA A 665 -10.20 8.71 -7.36
C ALA A 665 -10.94 10.06 -7.42
N SER A 666 -10.66 10.92 -6.45
CA SER A 666 -11.19 12.28 -6.35
C SER A 666 -10.09 13.23 -5.91
N ALA A 667 -9.78 14.24 -6.71
CA ALA A 667 -8.61 15.10 -6.57
C ALA A 667 -8.94 16.59 -6.75
N THR A 668 -7.98 17.44 -6.40
CA THR A 668 -8.00 18.91 -6.63
C THR A 668 -9.30 19.59 -6.15
N PRO A 669 -9.65 19.47 -4.88
CA PRO A 669 -10.88 20.05 -4.36
C PRO A 669 -10.83 21.58 -4.29
N LEU A 670 -11.96 22.24 -4.58
CA LEU A 670 -12.06 23.69 -4.57
C LEU A 670 -13.40 24.16 -4.03
N TRP A 671 -13.38 24.90 -2.92
CA TRP A 671 -14.59 25.48 -2.32
C TRP A 671 -15.25 26.54 -3.21
N SER A 672 -16.58 26.49 -3.30
CA SER A 672 -17.35 27.58 -3.91
C SER A 672 -17.26 28.87 -3.08
N PRO A 673 -17.39 30.07 -3.70
CA PRO A 673 -17.29 31.34 -2.99
C PRO A 673 -18.35 31.54 -1.90
N ASP A 674 -19.51 30.88 -2.00
CA ASP A 674 -20.57 30.93 -0.99
C ASP A 674 -20.43 29.85 0.09
N GLY A 675 -19.42 28.98 -0.02
CA GLY A 675 -19.14 27.92 0.96
C GLY A 675 -20.13 26.76 1.00
N LYS A 676 -20.97 26.58 -0.06
CA LYS A 676 -22.00 25.55 -0.04
C LYS A 676 -21.66 24.32 -0.88
N GLU A 677 -20.75 24.45 -1.83
CA GLU A 677 -20.36 23.40 -2.75
C GLU A 677 -18.84 23.27 -2.83
N ILE A 678 -18.39 22.10 -3.25
CA ILE A 678 -16.99 21.81 -3.58
C ILE A 678 -16.96 21.27 -5.01
N ALA A 679 -16.16 21.90 -5.88
CA ALA A 679 -15.80 21.35 -7.17
C ALA A 679 -14.56 20.47 -7.01
N PHE A 680 -14.48 19.36 -7.76
CA PHE A 680 -13.35 18.44 -7.75
C PHE A 680 -13.25 17.67 -9.06
N ALA A 681 -12.08 17.09 -9.31
CA ALA A 681 -11.84 16.16 -10.40
C ALA A 681 -12.13 14.72 -9.94
N SER A 682 -12.67 13.87 -10.80
CA SER A 682 -12.81 12.44 -10.50
C SER A 682 -12.88 11.60 -11.77
N ASP A 683 -12.35 10.38 -11.69
CA ASP A 683 -12.26 9.40 -12.79
C ASP A 683 -13.42 8.38 -12.84
N ARG A 684 -14.44 8.54 -12.01
CA ARG A 684 -15.55 7.59 -11.81
C ARG A 684 -16.33 7.20 -13.08
N ASN A 685 -16.18 7.96 -14.16
CA ASN A 685 -16.76 7.65 -15.49
C ASN A 685 -15.71 7.19 -16.51
N GLY A 686 -14.52 6.79 -16.04
CA GLY A 686 -13.42 6.31 -16.88
C GLY A 686 -12.53 7.41 -17.47
N HIS A 687 -12.84 8.68 -17.20
CA HIS A 687 -12.03 9.86 -17.54
C HIS A 687 -12.04 10.85 -16.37
N VAL A 688 -11.00 11.64 -16.24
CA VAL A 688 -10.93 12.69 -15.21
C VAL A 688 -11.84 13.85 -15.59
N ASP A 689 -13.02 13.89 -14.99
CA ASP A 689 -14.09 14.84 -15.26
C ASP A 689 -14.31 15.81 -14.08
N LEU A 690 -15.00 16.91 -14.32
CA LEU A 690 -15.37 17.89 -13.30
C LEU A 690 -16.68 17.52 -12.62
N TYR A 691 -16.67 17.50 -11.31
CA TYR A 691 -17.81 17.25 -10.44
C TYR A 691 -18.03 18.40 -9.47
N ILE A 692 -19.27 18.56 -9.05
CA ILE A 692 -19.65 19.46 -7.95
C ILE A 692 -20.53 18.68 -6.98
N LYS A 693 -20.28 18.87 -5.68
CA LYS A 693 -21.04 18.27 -4.60
C LYS A 693 -21.30 19.31 -3.50
N SER A 694 -22.53 19.35 -3.00
CA SER A 694 -22.86 20.16 -1.83
C SER A 694 -22.19 19.60 -0.58
N VAL A 695 -21.78 20.48 0.33
CA VAL A 695 -21.19 20.10 1.63
C VAL A 695 -22.20 19.48 2.59
N VAL A 696 -23.50 19.52 2.27
CA VAL A 696 -24.53 18.83 3.04
C VAL A 696 -24.39 17.32 2.83
N ALA A 697 -24.26 16.57 3.89
CA ALA A 697 -23.88 15.13 3.90
C ALA A 697 -24.76 14.20 3.05
N SER A 698 -26.02 14.57 2.73
CA SER A 698 -26.94 13.75 1.94
C SER A 698 -27.01 14.12 0.45
N ALA A 699 -26.20 15.09 0.00
CA ALA A 699 -26.27 15.57 -1.37
C ALA A 699 -25.56 14.62 -2.33
N SER A 700 -26.22 14.32 -3.47
CA SER A 700 -25.60 13.59 -4.58
C SER A 700 -24.60 14.49 -5.31
N GLU A 701 -23.56 13.85 -5.84
CA GLU A 701 -22.60 14.49 -6.71
C GLU A 701 -23.20 14.71 -8.09
N ARG A 702 -22.92 15.86 -8.71
CA ARG A 702 -23.34 16.14 -10.09
C ARG A 702 -22.13 16.33 -10.99
N VAL A 703 -22.21 15.80 -12.18
CA VAL A 703 -21.22 16.06 -13.22
C VAL A 703 -21.40 17.49 -13.72
N LEU A 704 -20.33 18.25 -13.76
CA LEU A 704 -20.31 19.59 -14.36
C LEU A 704 -19.88 19.54 -15.82
N LEU A 705 -18.82 18.77 -16.14
CA LEU A 705 -18.27 18.67 -17.49
C LEU A 705 -17.60 17.32 -17.71
N GLN A 706 -17.94 16.67 -18.84
CA GLN A 706 -17.33 15.42 -19.30
C GLN A 706 -16.66 15.59 -20.66
N SER A 707 -15.47 15.02 -20.82
CA SER A 707 -14.82 14.81 -22.13
C SER A 707 -13.66 13.84 -21.97
N PRO A 708 -13.10 13.27 -23.06
CA PRO A 708 -11.95 12.35 -22.95
C PRO A 708 -10.66 12.94 -22.36
N MET A 709 -10.52 14.26 -22.35
CA MET A 709 -9.33 14.91 -21.78
C MET A 709 -9.48 15.13 -20.28
N ALA A 710 -8.39 14.96 -19.51
CA ALA A 710 -8.36 15.21 -18.08
C ALA A 710 -8.65 16.68 -17.74
N LYS A 711 -9.46 16.90 -16.72
CA LYS A 711 -9.90 18.25 -16.28
C LYS A 711 -9.75 18.41 -14.77
N TYR A 712 -9.15 19.52 -14.36
CA TYR A 712 -8.89 19.86 -12.98
C TYR A 712 -9.43 21.24 -12.64
N PRO A 713 -10.28 21.41 -11.60
CA PRO A 713 -10.76 22.71 -11.19
C PRO A 713 -9.61 23.55 -10.60
N VAL A 714 -9.59 24.83 -10.90
CA VAL A 714 -8.49 25.73 -10.56
C VAL A 714 -8.96 26.94 -9.75
N SER A 715 -10.03 27.62 -10.16
CA SER A 715 -10.55 28.79 -9.46
C SER A 715 -12.00 29.08 -9.83
N TRP A 716 -12.78 29.58 -8.86
CA TRP A 716 -14.13 30.12 -9.10
C TRP A 716 -14.07 31.63 -9.37
N THR A 717 -15.02 32.14 -10.16
CA THR A 717 -15.34 33.57 -10.12
C THR A 717 -15.96 33.93 -8.78
N SER A 718 -15.76 35.16 -8.30
CA SER A 718 -16.29 35.60 -7.00
C SER A 718 -17.83 35.53 -6.87
N ASP A 719 -18.55 35.59 -8.00
CA ASP A 719 -20.01 35.45 -8.08
C ASP A 719 -20.46 33.97 -8.19
N GLY A 720 -19.52 33.01 -8.25
CA GLY A 720 -19.81 31.59 -8.33
C GLY A 720 -20.36 31.10 -9.68
N LYS A 721 -20.46 31.95 -10.70
CA LYS A 721 -21.10 31.59 -11.97
C LYS A 721 -20.22 30.81 -12.91
N PHE A 722 -18.90 30.98 -12.80
CA PHE A 722 -17.94 30.31 -13.66
C PHE A 722 -16.86 29.63 -12.86
N LEU A 723 -16.42 28.50 -13.37
CA LEU A 723 -15.28 27.73 -12.89
C LEU A 723 -14.16 27.76 -13.93
N LEU A 724 -13.00 28.26 -13.54
CA LEU A 724 -11.75 28.09 -14.27
C LEU A 724 -11.23 26.67 -14.05
N TYR A 725 -10.85 25.98 -15.11
CA TYR A 725 -10.28 24.65 -15.03
C TYR A 725 -9.11 24.50 -15.99
N GLN A 726 -8.20 23.64 -15.62
CA GLN A 726 -7.11 23.17 -16.48
C GLN A 726 -7.61 21.95 -17.24
N GLN A 727 -7.39 21.91 -18.56
CA GLN A 727 -7.56 20.72 -19.39
C GLN A 727 -6.21 20.24 -19.86
N SER A 728 -5.89 18.98 -19.62
CA SER A 728 -4.60 18.38 -19.94
C SER A 728 -4.72 17.28 -20.99
N ASN A 729 -3.67 17.13 -21.78
CA ASN A 729 -3.48 16.08 -22.78
C ASN A 729 -2.00 15.65 -22.76
N GLY A 730 -1.60 15.08 -21.62
CA GLY A 730 -0.23 14.63 -21.39
C GLY A 730 0.76 15.79 -21.26
N ASP A 731 1.48 16.09 -22.34
CA ASP A 731 2.56 17.10 -22.35
C ASP A 731 2.06 18.56 -22.48
N LYS A 732 0.77 18.75 -22.72
CA LYS A 732 0.16 20.08 -22.94
C LYS A 732 -1.06 20.28 -22.05
N SER A 733 -1.15 21.48 -21.52
CA SER A 733 -2.32 21.91 -20.79
C SER A 733 -2.80 23.29 -21.21
N SER A 734 -4.08 23.53 -21.04
CA SER A 734 -4.74 24.79 -21.40
C SER A 734 -5.75 25.19 -20.32
N LEU A 735 -5.97 26.49 -20.17
CA LEU A 735 -6.95 27.03 -19.24
C LEU A 735 -8.27 27.31 -19.95
N TRP A 736 -9.32 26.80 -19.36
CA TRP A 736 -10.69 26.91 -19.83
C TRP A 736 -11.61 27.44 -18.74
N VAL A 737 -12.76 27.93 -19.16
CA VAL A 737 -13.83 28.37 -18.26
C VAL A 737 -15.13 27.69 -18.64
N VAL A 738 -15.87 27.24 -17.64
CA VAL A 738 -17.22 26.66 -17.80
C VAL A 738 -18.20 27.30 -16.85
N GLY A 739 -19.45 27.48 -17.30
CA GLY A 739 -20.55 27.94 -16.44
C GLY A 739 -20.92 26.86 -15.42
N THR A 740 -21.09 27.23 -14.17
CA THR A 740 -21.41 26.30 -13.07
C THR A 740 -22.85 25.78 -13.10
N SER A 741 -23.71 26.38 -13.92
CA SER A 741 -25.06 25.87 -14.23
C SER A 741 -25.02 24.56 -15.05
N GLY A 742 -23.91 24.25 -15.72
CA GLY A 742 -23.77 23.13 -16.66
C GLY A 742 -24.45 23.33 -18.01
N GLN A 743 -24.97 24.52 -18.28
CA GLN A 743 -25.67 24.84 -19.55
C GLN A 743 -24.78 25.57 -20.56
N ASP A 744 -23.71 26.20 -20.11
CA ASP A 744 -22.83 26.99 -20.94
C ASP A 744 -21.73 26.11 -21.56
N ALA A 745 -21.45 26.29 -22.84
CA ALA A 745 -20.34 25.62 -23.50
C ALA A 745 -19.00 26.11 -22.92
N PRO A 746 -18.02 25.22 -22.73
CA PRO A 746 -16.70 25.60 -22.27
C PRO A 746 -16.04 26.59 -23.22
N ARG A 747 -15.33 27.58 -22.66
CA ARG A 747 -14.60 28.59 -23.41
C ARG A 747 -13.11 28.52 -23.12
N LEU A 748 -12.28 28.39 -24.15
CA LEU A 748 -10.82 28.47 -24.06
C LEU A 748 -10.40 29.88 -23.67
N LEU A 749 -9.54 30.00 -22.67
CA LEU A 749 -8.93 31.27 -22.23
C LEU A 749 -7.49 31.43 -22.71
N ALA A 750 -6.71 30.36 -22.60
CA ALA A 750 -5.33 30.35 -23.03
C ALA A 750 -4.97 28.96 -23.59
N GLU A 751 -4.76 28.90 -24.88
CA GLU A 751 -4.11 27.78 -25.55
C GLU A 751 -2.63 28.06 -25.69
N ARG A 752 -1.77 27.18 -25.17
CA ARG A 752 -0.31 27.37 -25.24
C ARG A 752 0.34 26.05 -25.62
N PRO A 753 1.43 26.09 -26.40
CA PRO A 753 2.23 24.90 -26.70
C PRO A 753 3.06 24.44 -25.49
N PHE A 754 2.86 25.06 -24.31
CA PHE A 754 3.59 24.82 -23.08
C PHE A 754 2.63 24.37 -21.97
N TYR A 755 3.18 23.65 -20.98
CA TYR A 755 2.44 23.30 -19.78
C TYR A 755 2.01 24.60 -19.07
N THR A 756 0.71 24.72 -18.84
CA THR A 756 0.07 25.83 -18.14
C THR A 756 -0.82 25.25 -17.06
N SER A 757 -0.49 25.52 -15.81
CA SER A 757 -1.19 24.98 -14.65
C SER A 757 -1.54 26.07 -13.66
N ASP A 758 -2.19 25.69 -12.61
CA ASP A 758 -2.54 26.50 -11.47
C ASP A 758 -3.10 27.85 -11.88
N GLY A 759 -3.94 28.43 -11.13
CA GLY A 759 -4.44 29.74 -11.49
C GLY A 759 -5.37 30.29 -10.43
N SER A 760 -5.54 31.59 -10.47
CA SER A 760 -6.46 32.27 -9.54
C SER A 760 -7.07 33.45 -10.27
N ILE A 761 -8.39 33.57 -10.21
CA ILE A 761 -9.13 34.73 -10.73
C ILE A 761 -9.03 35.85 -9.70
N SER A 762 -8.79 37.09 -10.15
CA SER A 762 -8.79 38.26 -9.28
C SER A 762 -10.15 38.47 -8.60
N PRO A 763 -10.19 39.04 -7.37
CA PRO A 763 -11.45 39.27 -6.64
C PRO A 763 -12.48 40.11 -7.42
N ASP A 764 -12.01 40.99 -8.32
CA ASP A 764 -12.88 41.83 -9.19
C ASP A 764 -13.29 41.10 -10.49
N GLY A 765 -12.82 39.84 -10.72
CA GLY A 765 -13.14 39.00 -11.86
C GLY A 765 -12.51 39.46 -13.20
N ARG A 766 -11.58 40.42 -13.20
CA ARG A 766 -11.01 40.99 -14.44
C ARG A 766 -9.74 40.33 -14.89
N TRP A 767 -8.98 39.68 -13.99
CA TRP A 767 -7.64 39.15 -14.25
C TRP A 767 -7.52 37.71 -13.81
N ILE A 768 -6.57 36.99 -14.43
CA ILE A 768 -6.13 35.64 -14.01
C ILE A 768 -4.62 35.68 -13.77
N ALA A 769 -4.20 35.21 -12.61
CA ALA A 769 -2.82 34.85 -12.35
C ALA A 769 -2.68 33.34 -12.62
N TYR A 770 -1.63 32.90 -13.33
CA TYR A 770 -1.44 31.48 -13.70
C TYR A 770 0.04 31.13 -13.83
N THR A 771 0.36 29.83 -13.73
CA THR A 771 1.71 29.30 -13.93
C THR A 771 1.89 28.85 -15.38
N SER A 772 3.06 29.13 -15.98
CA SER A 772 3.42 28.64 -17.33
C SER A 772 4.92 28.38 -17.48
N GLN A 773 5.26 27.36 -18.28
CA GLN A 773 6.64 26.94 -18.58
C GLN A 773 7.19 27.55 -19.90
N GLU A 774 6.59 28.56 -20.44
CA GLU A 774 6.97 29.11 -21.75
C GLU A 774 8.42 29.63 -21.85
N GLN A 775 9.12 29.78 -20.72
CA GLN A 775 10.53 30.16 -20.67
C GLN A 775 11.44 29.03 -20.18
N GLY A 776 10.95 27.78 -20.26
CA GLY A 776 11.70 26.59 -19.87
C GLY A 776 11.70 26.29 -18.37
N ALA A 777 11.08 27.16 -17.54
CA ALA A 777 10.84 26.95 -16.12
C ALA A 777 9.47 27.52 -15.75
N ASN A 778 8.87 27.04 -14.69
CA ASN A 778 7.62 27.58 -14.17
C ASN A 778 7.79 29.07 -13.82
N GLN A 779 6.91 29.92 -14.34
CA GLN A 779 6.82 31.33 -14.05
C GLN A 779 5.36 31.73 -13.84
N VAL A 780 5.12 32.75 -13.04
CA VAL A 780 3.78 33.28 -12.80
C VAL A 780 3.51 34.46 -13.69
N PHE A 781 2.40 34.40 -14.40
CA PHE A 781 1.92 35.46 -15.32
C PHE A 781 0.53 35.94 -14.88
N ILE A 782 0.19 37.17 -15.30
CA ILE A 782 -1.15 37.72 -15.22
C ILE A 782 -1.64 38.08 -16.62
N MET A 783 -2.91 37.76 -16.91
CA MET A 783 -3.61 38.17 -18.14
C MET A 783 -5.05 38.57 -17.86
N PRO A 784 -5.73 39.31 -18.77
CA PRO A 784 -7.17 39.58 -18.64
C PRO A 784 -8.01 38.30 -18.65
N PHE A 785 -9.07 38.23 -17.85
CA PHE A 785 -10.02 37.09 -17.81
C PHE A 785 -10.76 36.87 -19.13
N THR A 786 -10.81 37.88 -19.99
CA THR A 786 -11.36 37.71 -21.35
C THR A 786 -10.55 36.80 -22.26
N GLY A 787 -9.30 36.49 -21.86
CA GLY A 787 -8.37 35.71 -22.68
C GLY A 787 -7.67 36.55 -23.78
N SER A 788 -8.12 37.75 -24.03
CA SER A 788 -7.54 38.71 -25.01
C SER A 788 -6.83 39.85 -24.30
N GLY A 789 -5.63 40.17 -24.72
CA GLY A 789 -4.82 41.27 -24.16
C GLY A 789 -3.41 40.83 -23.78
N ALA A 790 -2.59 41.85 -23.35
CA ALA A 790 -1.20 41.62 -23.01
C ALA A 790 -1.08 40.85 -21.70
N LYS A 791 -0.32 39.75 -21.71
CA LYS A 791 0.11 39.06 -20.50
C LYS A 791 1.36 39.75 -19.91
N ARG A 792 1.48 39.67 -18.59
CA ARG A 792 2.65 40.18 -17.86
C ARG A 792 3.20 39.14 -16.92
N GLN A 793 4.49 38.89 -16.97
CA GLN A 793 5.18 38.06 -15.98
C GLN A 793 5.34 38.87 -14.69
N ILE A 794 5.08 38.21 -13.54
CA ILE A 794 5.18 38.80 -12.20
C ILE A 794 6.26 38.14 -11.34
N SER A 795 6.60 36.89 -11.61
CA SER A 795 7.73 36.23 -10.94
C SER A 795 9.04 36.60 -11.59
N SER A 796 10.09 36.73 -10.77
CA SER A 796 11.45 37.04 -11.24
C SER A 796 12.38 35.82 -11.23
N LYS A 797 11.96 34.73 -10.54
CA LYS A 797 12.75 33.54 -10.30
C LYS A 797 12.05 32.33 -10.96
N GLY A 798 12.82 31.44 -11.55
CA GLY A 798 12.29 30.19 -12.07
C GLY A 798 11.68 29.32 -10.95
N GLY A 799 10.81 28.38 -11.32
CA GLY A 799 10.17 27.49 -10.37
C GLY A 799 8.96 28.08 -9.63
N SER A 800 8.52 29.29 -9.98
CA SER A 800 7.38 29.95 -9.32
C SER A 800 6.05 29.35 -9.76
N ARG A 801 5.17 29.01 -8.78
CA ARG A 801 3.90 28.31 -8.99
C ARG A 801 2.82 28.64 -7.95
N ASN A 802 1.61 28.08 -8.11
CA ASN A 802 0.48 28.22 -7.19
C ASN A 802 0.08 29.68 -6.92
N PRO A 803 -0.14 30.53 -7.92
CA PRO A 803 -0.49 31.92 -7.69
C PRO A 803 -1.88 32.08 -7.08
N MET A 804 -2.00 32.87 -6.04
CA MET A 804 -3.24 33.26 -5.38
C MET A 804 -3.35 34.76 -5.25
N TRP A 805 -4.52 35.32 -5.58
CA TRP A 805 -4.79 36.72 -5.35
C TRP A 805 -5.01 37.00 -3.87
N ARG A 806 -4.42 38.06 -3.37
CA ARG A 806 -4.81 38.63 -2.10
C ARG A 806 -6.26 39.17 -2.20
N LYS A 807 -7.02 39.06 -1.10
CA LYS A 807 -8.46 39.34 -1.07
C LYS A 807 -8.83 40.77 -1.54
N ASP A 808 -7.94 41.75 -1.36
CA ASP A 808 -8.11 43.12 -1.81
C ASP A 808 -7.72 43.35 -3.29
N GLY A 809 -7.22 42.33 -3.99
CA GLY A 809 -6.76 42.42 -5.38
C GLY A 809 -5.44 43.20 -5.57
N GLY A 810 -4.78 43.65 -4.49
CA GLY A 810 -3.59 44.49 -4.56
C GLY A 810 -2.27 43.73 -4.65
N ALA A 811 -2.29 42.39 -4.62
CA ALA A 811 -1.12 41.54 -4.76
C ALA A 811 -1.48 40.13 -5.22
N VAL A 812 -0.48 39.45 -5.79
CA VAL A 812 -0.51 37.99 -6.01
C VAL A 812 0.57 37.36 -5.14
N ILE A 813 0.22 36.26 -4.47
CA ILE A 813 1.06 35.46 -3.61
C ILE A 813 1.30 34.11 -4.32
N TYR A 814 2.55 33.65 -4.34
CA TYR A 814 2.95 32.41 -5.01
C TYR A 814 4.15 31.78 -4.27
N THR A 815 4.49 30.55 -4.60
CA THR A 815 5.65 29.84 -4.06
C THR A 815 6.72 29.68 -5.11
N ASP A 816 7.99 29.59 -4.69
CA ASP A 816 9.12 29.28 -5.59
C ASP A 816 9.79 27.94 -5.23
N ASP A 817 10.77 27.49 -6.04
CA ASP A 817 11.48 26.22 -5.84
C ASP A 817 12.34 26.19 -4.56
N ASP A 818 12.65 27.34 -3.96
CA ASP A 818 13.34 27.42 -2.67
C ASP A 818 12.36 27.18 -1.48
N GLY A 819 11.07 27.06 -1.76
CA GLY A 819 10.00 26.92 -0.75
C GLY A 819 9.64 28.26 -0.10
N ASP A 820 10.00 29.37 -0.72
CA ASP A 820 9.64 30.70 -0.26
C ASP A 820 8.21 31.07 -0.70
N VAL A 821 7.44 31.68 0.20
CA VAL A 821 6.16 32.31 -0.09
C VAL A 821 6.44 33.78 -0.47
N VAL A 822 6.16 34.11 -1.72
CA VAL A 822 6.49 35.41 -2.31
C VAL A 822 5.24 36.23 -2.58
N GLU A 823 5.23 37.50 -2.24
CA GLU A 823 4.17 38.46 -2.56
C GLU A 823 4.65 39.45 -3.58
N THR A 824 3.96 39.60 -4.72
CA THR A 824 4.17 40.63 -5.71
C THR A 824 3.00 41.59 -5.74
N THR A 825 3.23 42.87 -5.48
CA THR A 825 2.19 43.89 -5.53
C THR A 825 1.78 44.16 -6.97
N VAL A 826 0.45 44.30 -7.16
CA VAL A 826 -0.11 44.65 -8.46
C VAL A 826 -1.14 45.77 -8.30
N SER A 827 -1.27 46.61 -9.28
CA SER A 827 -2.33 47.60 -9.33
C SER A 827 -2.94 47.63 -10.72
N ALA A 828 -4.23 47.58 -10.79
CA ALA A 828 -5.00 47.65 -12.04
C ALA A 828 -5.74 49.00 -12.09
N ARG A 829 -5.45 49.80 -13.15
CA ARG A 829 -6.24 50.99 -13.48
C ARG A 829 -6.79 50.79 -14.88
N ASP A 830 -8.12 50.84 -14.98
CA ASP A 830 -8.86 50.62 -16.21
C ASP A 830 -8.51 49.26 -16.84
N SER A 831 -7.86 49.20 -17.96
CA SER A 831 -7.41 48.01 -18.67
C SER A 831 -5.90 47.74 -18.54
N GLU A 832 -5.18 48.58 -17.80
CA GLU A 832 -3.73 48.44 -17.61
C GLU A 832 -3.40 47.83 -16.25
N LEU A 833 -2.56 46.79 -16.27
CA LEU A 833 -1.96 46.17 -15.09
C LEU A 833 -0.55 46.68 -14.90
N SER A 834 -0.28 47.23 -13.74
CA SER A 834 1.09 47.59 -13.32
C SER A 834 1.57 46.61 -12.25
N VAL A 835 2.77 46.06 -12.45
CA VAL A 835 3.44 45.13 -11.56
C VAL A 835 4.43 45.90 -10.70
N GLY A 836 4.32 45.81 -9.39
CA GLY A 836 5.20 46.46 -8.42
C GLY A 836 6.31 45.55 -7.91
N ALA A 837 6.76 45.83 -6.67
CA ALA A 837 7.86 45.06 -6.07
C ALA A 837 7.40 43.68 -5.59
N SER A 838 8.29 42.70 -5.75
CA SER A 838 8.16 41.35 -5.15
C SER A 838 8.95 41.32 -3.84
N ARG A 839 8.39 40.62 -2.83
CA ARG A 839 9.08 40.37 -1.55
C ARG A 839 8.82 38.96 -1.07
N VAL A 840 9.82 38.31 -0.51
CA VAL A 840 9.66 37.10 0.24
C VAL A 840 8.93 37.41 1.56
N LEU A 841 7.85 36.73 1.83
CA LEU A 841 7.15 36.84 3.11
C LEU A 841 7.84 35.96 4.15
N PHE A 842 8.01 34.69 3.84
CA PHE A 842 8.68 33.71 4.68
C PHE A 842 8.95 32.42 3.89
N ARG A 843 9.73 31.52 4.48
CA ARG A 843 9.97 30.17 3.95
C ARG A 843 8.94 29.21 4.50
N GLY A 844 8.02 28.74 3.63
CA GLY A 844 6.89 27.87 4.00
C GLY A 844 7.14 26.39 3.74
N ASN A 845 8.10 26.06 2.87
CA ASN A 845 8.40 24.71 2.40
C ASN A 845 7.13 23.88 2.05
N PRO A 846 6.24 24.39 1.19
CA PRO A 846 5.06 23.64 0.78
C PRO A 846 5.47 22.38 0.03
N GLU A 847 4.67 21.32 0.18
CA GLU A 847 4.85 20.08 -0.60
C GLU A 847 4.67 20.39 -2.09
N MET A 848 5.50 19.79 -2.91
CA MET A 848 5.39 19.89 -4.37
C MET A 848 4.64 18.66 -4.90
N VAL A 849 3.44 18.89 -5.44
CA VAL A 849 2.65 17.86 -6.09
C VAL A 849 2.76 17.96 -7.60
N PRO A 850 2.82 16.83 -8.32
CA PRO A 850 2.95 16.84 -9.78
C PRO A 850 1.71 17.37 -10.50
N GLN A 851 0.53 17.21 -9.90
CA GLN A 851 -0.75 17.59 -10.50
C GLN A 851 -1.06 19.07 -10.27
N ALA A 852 -2.02 19.60 -11.06
CA ALA A 852 -2.63 20.89 -10.79
C ALA A 852 -3.31 20.91 -9.42
N GLY A 853 -3.24 22.02 -8.73
CA GLY A 853 -3.93 22.23 -7.46
C GLY A 853 -3.12 23.01 -6.43
N GLN A 854 -3.79 23.48 -5.41
CA GLN A 854 -3.20 24.34 -4.40
C GLN A 854 -2.61 23.54 -3.25
N THR A 855 -1.35 23.76 -2.90
CA THR A 855 -0.68 23.17 -1.73
C THR A 855 -0.68 24.12 -0.52
N PHE A 856 -1.20 25.30 -0.69
CA PHE A 856 -1.45 26.25 0.40
C PHE A 856 -2.75 27.03 0.15
N ALA A 857 -3.31 27.60 1.19
CA ALA A 857 -4.48 28.47 1.12
C ALA A 857 -4.32 29.67 2.06
N ILE A 858 -4.97 30.78 1.70
CA ILE A 858 -4.94 32.03 2.47
C ILE A 858 -6.29 32.20 3.16
N ALA A 859 -6.28 32.27 4.48
CA ALA A 859 -7.48 32.50 5.29
C ALA A 859 -7.94 33.96 5.20
N PRO A 860 -9.22 34.25 5.51
CA PRO A 860 -9.76 35.64 5.50
C PRO A 860 -9.02 36.61 6.41
N ASP A 861 -8.41 36.09 7.48
CA ASP A 861 -7.60 36.86 8.45
C ASP A 861 -6.13 37.07 8.04
N GLY A 862 -5.72 36.51 6.88
CA GLY A 862 -4.39 36.63 6.32
C GLY A 862 -3.38 35.58 6.79
N ARG A 863 -3.81 34.60 7.58
CA ARG A 863 -2.99 33.42 7.90
C ARG A 863 -2.90 32.51 6.67
N PHE A 864 -1.86 31.67 6.66
CA PHE A 864 -1.64 30.66 5.63
C PHE A 864 -1.84 29.26 6.22
N LEU A 865 -2.63 28.43 5.57
CA LEU A 865 -2.63 26.99 5.78
C LEU A 865 -1.79 26.36 4.67
N ILE A 866 -0.72 25.70 5.04
CA ILE A 866 0.26 25.13 4.09
C ILE A 866 0.37 23.65 4.37
N ASP A 867 0.32 22.85 3.33
CA ASP A 867 0.75 21.45 3.37
C ASP A 867 2.28 21.45 3.41
N THR A 868 2.83 21.27 4.61
CA THR A 868 4.27 21.36 4.85
C THR A 868 4.88 19.97 4.94
N ARG A 869 5.91 19.74 4.15
CA ARG A 869 6.78 18.60 4.35
C ARG A 869 7.60 18.80 5.62
N ARG A 870 7.55 17.84 6.52
CA ARG A 870 8.46 17.86 7.66
C ARG A 870 9.89 17.62 7.16
N GLN A 871 10.74 18.63 7.18
CA GLN A 871 12.19 18.48 7.06
C GLN A 871 12.71 17.79 8.34
N GLU A 872 12.57 16.49 8.43
CA GLU A 872 13.41 15.73 9.35
C GLU A 872 14.74 15.51 8.61
N ASN A 873 15.82 15.96 9.22
CA ASN A 873 17.17 15.57 8.84
C ASN A 873 17.19 14.05 8.81
N GLN A 874 17.22 13.44 7.62
CA GLN A 874 17.40 12.01 7.47
C GLN A 874 18.76 11.68 8.10
N THR A 875 18.69 11.12 9.28
CA THR A 875 19.87 10.97 10.11
C THR A 875 20.67 9.73 9.79
N GLN A 876 20.03 8.72 9.17
CA GLN A 876 20.66 7.40 9.01
C GLN A 876 20.19 6.67 7.77
N ILE A 877 21.09 5.90 7.16
CA ILE A 877 20.82 4.96 6.08
C ILE A 877 21.11 3.56 6.57
N VAL A 878 20.22 2.64 6.30
CA VAL A 878 20.37 1.24 6.67
C VAL A 878 20.95 0.45 5.52
N VAL A 879 21.94 -0.38 5.80
CA VAL A 879 22.52 -1.33 4.85
C VAL A 879 22.35 -2.76 5.40
N ILE A 880 21.94 -3.67 4.53
CA ILE A 880 21.76 -5.09 4.85
C ILE A 880 22.60 -5.92 3.88
N SER A 881 23.46 -6.81 4.41
CA SER A 881 24.10 -7.84 3.58
C SER A 881 23.33 -9.14 3.63
N ASN A 882 23.42 -9.91 2.53
CA ASN A 882 22.70 -11.16 2.36
C ASN A 882 21.19 -11.02 2.62
N TRP A 883 20.62 -9.94 2.07
CA TRP A 883 19.20 -9.58 2.25
C TRP A 883 18.27 -10.69 1.76
N ASP A 884 18.71 -11.48 0.79
CA ASP A 884 18.00 -12.62 0.19
C ASP A 884 18.00 -13.90 1.03
N THR A 885 18.67 -13.87 2.21
CA THR A 885 18.71 -15.02 3.11
C THR A 885 17.31 -15.34 3.62
N GLY A 886 16.82 -16.55 3.33
CA GLY A 886 15.46 -16.99 3.61
C GLY A 886 14.51 -16.94 2.41
N LEU A 887 14.85 -16.22 1.32
CA LEU A 887 14.08 -16.22 0.08
C LEU A 887 14.52 -17.33 -0.88
N ARG A 888 15.79 -17.76 -0.80
CA ARG A 888 16.31 -18.91 -1.56
C ARG A 888 15.81 -20.21 -0.91
N LYS A 889 14.90 -20.90 -1.58
CA LYS A 889 14.50 -22.27 -1.24
C LYS A 889 15.39 -23.29 -1.92
#